data_509579921b0008fc060ef4ebf7464810
#
_entry.id   509579921b0008fc060ef4ebf7464810
#
_cell.length_a   1.000
_cell.length_b   1.000
_cell.length_c   1.000
_cell.angle_alpha   90.00
_cell.angle_beta   90.00
_cell.angle_gamma   90.00
#
_symmetry.space_group_name_H-M   'P 1'
#
loop_
_entity.id
_entity.type
_entity.pdbx_description
1 polymer ?
#
loop_
_entity_poly.entity_id
_entity_poly.type
_entity_poly.pdbx_seq_one_letter_code
_entity_poly.pdbx_strand_id
1 'polypeptide(L)'
;AAIVTLSRVGGEGADLAYGDVNYLALDDNEKEMLSNVAAMKADGTVSKIIVLINSANTLQLDFLKDNIYNVDACLWIGDVGITGINAVADILAGNVNPSGSLVDTYCYDNYSSPAMANFTPMIYEGYSEELIPEKAKSYMVYQEGIYVGYKYYETRYEDTVMGTGNAGSYVYSDDVAFPFGYGLSYTDFEYSDMTGVYDAATDSYNFNVTVTNTGDTYSGKETVQIYAQSPYTEYDKENSVEKSAVQLCGFGKTDILAPGESQTLTINVDRADIASYDAYGAKTYILDAGDYYFTAATDAHNAVNNILAAKGFTTENGMDAEGNAELTFQWTNDTLDTTTYAVSKSGAEVTNQLSDSDMNLYEGAGDNSVTYLSRNDWEGTFPTESPVFALTDTMIDDLQLVQYDAADYDTVEMPTLGAKNGLTLYDMIGKDYDDADWDTLLDQLTYDEMVTLIGDSFHWTMPIKSIQAPGSRDENGPQGLTASLFGNTDKEKLTATAFTSEDVMAATFNTDIMTEIGKVIGNNCLSAGVAILYGPGNNIHRTPYGGRNFEYYSEDGFLSGKMSAYEVAAIQEKGVHVVMKHFALNDCEQDRIGLGVWLSEQAAREVYLKAFQDVFEEGNANGTMVAYTRWGCIWSGGNKGLMTGIMRNEWGSNGLTITDNVLNPYVNGPDGVMAGGVTTYDAMMPYVTKELPAYKNDPV
;
A
#
# COMPACT_ATOMS: atom_id res chain seq x y z
N ALA A 1 -8.96 -12.31 -35.95
CA ALA A 1 -9.39 -12.16 -34.55
C ALA A 1 -10.19 -10.88 -34.38
N ALA A 2 -11.12 -10.85 -33.45
CA ALA A 2 -11.70 -9.61 -32.91
C ALA A 2 -10.96 -9.25 -31.63
N ILE A 3 -10.61 -7.99 -31.45
CA ILE A 3 -10.04 -7.46 -30.23
C ILE A 3 -11.11 -6.53 -29.63
N VAL A 4 -11.51 -6.81 -28.39
CA VAL A 4 -12.52 -6.05 -27.65
C VAL A 4 -11.80 -5.42 -26.45
N THR A 5 -11.88 -4.10 -26.32
CA THR A 5 -11.28 -3.37 -25.19
C THR A 5 -12.39 -2.95 -24.22
N LEU A 6 -12.24 -3.36 -22.98
CA LEU A 6 -13.08 -2.95 -21.87
C LEU A 6 -12.27 -1.97 -21.01
N SER A 7 -12.79 -0.75 -20.84
CA SER A 7 -12.04 0.31 -20.16
C SER A 7 -12.79 0.83 -18.94
N ARG A 8 -12.04 1.05 -17.86
CA ARG A 8 -12.52 1.75 -16.66
C ARG A 8 -11.49 2.81 -16.27
N VAL A 9 -11.94 3.91 -15.73
CA VAL A 9 -11.09 5.03 -15.33
C VAL A 9 -11.41 5.42 -13.91
N GLY A 10 -10.42 5.30 -13.05
CA GLY A 10 -10.43 5.90 -11.71
C GLY A 10 -9.98 7.36 -11.76
N GLY A 11 -10.11 8.06 -10.65
CA GLY A 11 -9.68 9.45 -10.54
C GLY A 11 -9.71 9.94 -9.10
N GLU A 12 -8.97 11.01 -8.88
CA GLU A 12 -8.93 11.68 -7.59
C GLU A 12 -10.29 12.34 -7.25
N GLY A 13 -10.69 12.25 -5.98
CA GLY A 13 -11.85 12.93 -5.41
C GLY A 13 -13.14 12.12 -5.43
N ALA A 14 -13.16 10.93 -6.03
CA ALA A 14 -14.32 10.03 -6.00
C ALA A 14 -13.91 8.58 -6.22
N ASP A 15 -14.52 7.67 -5.46
CA ASP A 15 -14.45 6.24 -5.73
C ASP A 15 -15.32 5.85 -6.92
N LEU A 16 -15.03 4.70 -7.50
CA LEU A 16 -15.84 4.15 -8.60
C LEU A 16 -17.24 3.78 -8.11
N ALA A 17 -18.23 3.95 -8.97
CA ALA A 17 -19.61 3.64 -8.60
C ALA A 17 -19.81 2.15 -8.29
N TYR A 18 -20.44 1.87 -7.15
CA TYR A 18 -20.79 0.54 -6.66
C TYR A 18 -22.23 0.52 -6.11
N GLY A 19 -22.75 -0.62 -5.75
CA GLY A 19 -24.14 -0.78 -5.30
C GLY A 19 -25.11 -0.92 -6.48
N ASP A 20 -26.11 -0.04 -6.59
CA ASP A 20 -27.12 -0.09 -7.65
C ASP A 20 -26.54 0.05 -9.07
N VAL A 21 -25.40 0.69 -9.20
CA VAL A 21 -24.61 0.78 -10.43
C VAL A 21 -23.22 0.21 -10.16
N ASN A 22 -22.94 -0.94 -10.71
CA ASN A 22 -21.60 -1.54 -10.62
C ASN A 22 -20.77 -1.13 -11.85
N TYR A 23 -19.92 -0.12 -11.67
CA TYR A 23 -19.07 0.40 -12.76
C TYR A 23 -18.00 -0.61 -13.22
N LEU A 24 -17.60 -1.54 -12.35
CA LEU A 24 -16.61 -2.56 -12.65
C LEU A 24 -17.20 -3.84 -13.28
N ALA A 25 -18.52 -3.97 -13.36
CA ALA A 25 -19.17 -5.02 -14.14
C ALA A 25 -19.39 -4.56 -15.60
N LEU A 26 -19.69 -5.52 -16.48
CA LEU A 26 -20.06 -5.20 -17.86
C LEU A 26 -21.39 -4.43 -17.90
N ASP A 27 -21.44 -3.33 -18.63
CA ASP A 27 -22.70 -2.64 -18.94
C ASP A 27 -23.49 -3.34 -20.07
N ASP A 28 -24.70 -2.86 -20.33
CA ASP A 28 -25.57 -3.47 -21.35
C ASP A 28 -25.01 -3.33 -22.76
N ASN A 29 -24.28 -2.24 -23.07
CA ASN A 29 -23.66 -2.05 -24.38
C ASN A 29 -22.46 -2.97 -24.57
N GLU A 30 -21.66 -3.17 -23.52
CA GLU A 30 -20.53 -4.10 -23.53
C GLU A 30 -21.01 -5.57 -23.69
N LYS A 31 -22.10 -5.93 -22.99
CA LYS A 31 -22.75 -7.23 -23.15
C LYS A 31 -23.28 -7.44 -24.56
N GLU A 32 -23.92 -6.42 -25.15
CA GLU A 32 -24.39 -6.45 -26.53
C GLU A 32 -23.22 -6.56 -27.52
N MET A 33 -22.16 -5.78 -27.32
CA MET A 33 -20.94 -5.82 -28.13
C MET A 33 -20.31 -7.22 -28.12
N LEU A 34 -20.08 -7.81 -26.94
CA LEU A 34 -19.52 -9.17 -26.80
C LEU A 34 -20.43 -10.21 -27.42
N SER A 35 -21.76 -10.10 -27.27
CA SER A 35 -22.73 -11.00 -27.89
C SER A 35 -22.65 -10.96 -29.42
N ASN A 36 -22.51 -9.75 -29.99
CA ASN A 36 -22.39 -9.57 -31.44
C ASN A 36 -21.07 -10.17 -31.96
N VAL A 37 -19.95 -9.97 -31.24
CA VAL A 37 -18.65 -10.55 -31.61
C VAL A 37 -18.66 -12.07 -31.46
N ALA A 38 -19.33 -12.62 -30.44
CA ALA A 38 -19.52 -14.06 -30.27
C ALA A 38 -20.32 -14.65 -31.45
N ALA A 39 -21.36 -13.97 -31.94
CA ALA A 39 -22.13 -14.37 -33.12
C ALA A 39 -21.25 -14.37 -34.39
N MET A 40 -20.38 -13.37 -34.56
CA MET A 40 -19.39 -13.32 -35.68
C MET A 40 -18.37 -14.47 -35.60
N LYS A 41 -18.02 -14.92 -34.39
CA LYS A 41 -17.18 -16.10 -34.24
C LYS A 41 -17.94 -17.36 -34.58
N ALA A 42 -19.19 -17.46 -34.18
CA ALA A 42 -20.03 -18.63 -34.48
C ALA A 42 -20.32 -18.81 -35.97
N ASP A 43 -20.44 -17.71 -36.74
CA ASP A 43 -20.65 -17.72 -38.17
C ASP A 43 -19.37 -17.81 -39.03
N GLY A 44 -18.19 -17.77 -38.35
CA GLY A 44 -16.87 -17.88 -38.98
C GLY A 44 -16.31 -16.58 -39.54
N THR A 45 -16.95 -15.41 -39.29
CA THR A 45 -16.45 -14.10 -39.68
C THR A 45 -15.15 -13.77 -38.96
N VAL A 46 -15.06 -14.12 -37.68
CA VAL A 46 -13.82 -14.05 -36.87
C VAL A 46 -13.48 -15.43 -36.31
N SER A 47 -12.18 -15.70 -36.12
CA SER A 47 -11.70 -16.99 -35.62
C SER A 47 -11.40 -17.00 -34.12
N LYS A 48 -11.14 -15.82 -33.56
CA LYS A 48 -10.72 -15.61 -32.15
C LYS A 48 -11.32 -14.35 -31.60
N ILE A 49 -11.62 -14.37 -30.30
CA ILE A 49 -12.04 -13.21 -29.52
C ILE A 49 -10.99 -12.97 -28.43
N ILE A 50 -10.37 -11.80 -28.44
CA ILE A 50 -9.38 -11.37 -27.46
C ILE A 50 -9.94 -10.17 -26.72
N VAL A 51 -10.03 -10.25 -25.41
CA VAL A 51 -10.44 -9.13 -24.54
C VAL A 51 -9.20 -8.46 -23.98
N LEU A 52 -9.13 -7.12 -24.08
CA LEU A 52 -8.15 -6.29 -23.41
C LEU A 52 -8.85 -5.58 -22.27
N ILE A 53 -8.33 -5.73 -21.05
CA ILE A 53 -8.80 -4.99 -19.86
C ILE A 53 -7.89 -3.78 -19.68
N ASN A 54 -8.39 -2.61 -20.03
CA ASN A 54 -7.73 -1.31 -19.85
C ASN A 54 -8.32 -0.63 -18.62
N SER A 55 -7.86 -1.04 -17.48
CA SER A 55 -8.29 -0.55 -16.17
C SER A 55 -7.23 -0.86 -15.15
N ALA A 56 -6.88 0.11 -14.32
CA ALA A 56 -6.08 -0.11 -13.12
C ALA A 56 -6.91 -0.68 -11.95
N ASN A 57 -8.23 -0.50 -12.00
CA ASN A 57 -9.14 -1.14 -11.04
C ASN A 57 -9.51 -2.54 -11.55
N THR A 58 -9.60 -3.51 -10.67
CA THR A 58 -9.93 -4.90 -11.01
C THR A 58 -11.36 -5.03 -11.55
N LEU A 59 -11.47 -5.27 -12.86
CA LEU A 59 -12.76 -5.48 -13.52
C LEU A 59 -13.39 -6.79 -13.01
N GLN A 60 -14.69 -6.77 -12.73
CA GLN A 60 -15.42 -7.98 -12.37
C GLN A 60 -15.50 -8.94 -13.57
N LEU A 61 -15.14 -10.20 -13.36
CA LEU A 61 -14.96 -11.19 -14.43
C LEU A 61 -16.08 -12.24 -14.51
N ASP A 62 -17.27 -11.97 -14.00
CA ASP A 62 -18.44 -12.86 -14.08
C ASP A 62 -18.73 -13.32 -15.50
N PHE A 63 -18.45 -12.50 -16.49
CA PHE A 63 -18.64 -12.81 -17.91
C PHE A 63 -17.68 -13.92 -18.44
N LEU A 64 -16.61 -14.23 -17.73
CA LEU A 64 -15.69 -15.33 -18.06
C LEU A 64 -16.05 -16.63 -17.35
N LYS A 65 -16.84 -16.63 -16.28
CA LYS A 65 -17.14 -17.82 -15.45
C LYS A 65 -17.72 -18.96 -16.30
N ASP A 66 -18.78 -18.70 -17.06
CA ASP A 66 -19.38 -19.65 -17.99
C ASP A 66 -18.92 -19.45 -19.44
N ASN A 67 -18.08 -18.45 -19.67
CA ASN A 67 -17.56 -18.03 -20.97
C ASN A 67 -18.61 -17.99 -22.08
N ILE A 68 -19.78 -17.43 -21.77
CA ILE A 68 -20.94 -17.37 -22.69
C ILE A 68 -20.65 -16.58 -23.97
N TYR A 69 -19.66 -15.69 -23.95
CA TYR A 69 -19.21 -14.92 -25.10
C TYR A 69 -18.10 -15.63 -25.91
N ASN A 70 -17.69 -16.82 -25.48
CA ASN A 70 -16.68 -17.64 -26.16
C ASN A 70 -15.36 -16.87 -26.39
N VAL A 71 -14.89 -16.17 -25.35
CA VAL A 71 -13.60 -15.47 -25.31
C VAL A 71 -12.46 -16.50 -25.36
N ASP A 72 -11.47 -16.27 -26.22
CA ASP A 72 -10.30 -17.17 -26.35
C ASP A 72 -9.11 -16.73 -25.51
N ALA A 73 -8.98 -15.42 -25.27
CA ALA A 73 -7.89 -14.86 -24.46
C ALA A 73 -8.32 -13.54 -23.84
N CYS A 74 -7.80 -13.28 -22.65
CA CYS A 74 -7.94 -12.03 -21.94
C CYS A 74 -6.56 -11.52 -21.56
N LEU A 75 -6.29 -10.22 -21.80
CA LEU A 75 -5.04 -9.57 -21.44
C LEU A 75 -5.38 -8.30 -20.63
N TRP A 76 -4.94 -8.28 -19.39
CA TRP A 76 -4.96 -7.06 -18.60
C TRP A 76 -3.79 -6.16 -19.02
N ILE A 77 -4.06 -4.90 -19.30
CA ILE A 77 -3.07 -3.93 -19.77
C ILE A 77 -2.99 -2.68 -18.88
N GLY A 78 -3.84 -2.55 -17.85
CA GLY A 78 -3.91 -1.38 -16.97
C GLY A 78 -3.95 -0.07 -17.76
N ASP A 79 -3.28 0.95 -17.28
CA ASP A 79 -3.05 2.21 -17.99
C ASP A 79 -1.67 2.18 -18.64
N VAL A 80 -1.63 2.18 -19.97
CA VAL A 80 -0.43 1.87 -20.75
C VAL A 80 0.59 3.01 -20.89
N GLY A 81 0.31 4.21 -20.30
CA GLY A 81 1.19 5.37 -20.45
C GLY A 81 1.33 5.84 -21.91
N ILE A 82 2.40 6.60 -22.18
CA ILE A 82 2.54 7.27 -23.49
C ILE A 82 2.90 6.30 -24.63
N THR A 83 3.60 5.21 -24.38
CA THR A 83 4.12 4.30 -25.41
C THR A 83 3.79 2.82 -25.19
N GLY A 84 3.25 2.45 -24.04
CA GLY A 84 3.01 1.04 -23.68
C GLY A 84 2.04 0.31 -24.59
N ILE A 85 1.17 1.04 -25.29
CA ILE A 85 0.29 0.43 -26.31
C ILE A 85 1.07 -0.27 -27.43
N ASN A 86 2.34 0.10 -27.68
CA ASN A 86 3.20 -0.60 -28.64
C ASN A 86 3.56 -1.98 -28.14
N ALA A 87 3.82 -2.13 -26.82
CA ALA A 87 4.10 -3.43 -26.20
C ALA A 87 2.87 -4.35 -26.28
N VAL A 88 1.66 -3.81 -26.08
CA VAL A 88 0.41 -4.58 -26.27
C VAL A 88 0.31 -5.11 -27.70
N ALA A 89 0.62 -4.29 -28.70
CA ALA A 89 0.62 -4.72 -30.10
C ALA A 89 1.67 -5.80 -30.37
N ASP A 90 2.87 -5.70 -29.80
CA ASP A 90 3.94 -6.68 -29.95
C ASP A 90 3.59 -8.02 -29.26
N ILE A 91 2.95 -7.99 -28.09
CA ILE A 91 2.41 -9.19 -27.42
C ILE A 91 1.37 -9.86 -28.32
N LEU A 92 0.36 -9.12 -28.80
CA LEU A 92 -0.70 -9.65 -29.64
C LEU A 92 -0.17 -10.21 -30.98
N ALA A 93 0.93 -9.65 -31.48
CA ALA A 93 1.61 -10.14 -32.69
C ALA A 93 2.55 -11.33 -32.44
N GLY A 94 2.80 -11.70 -31.19
CA GLY A 94 3.76 -12.74 -30.80
C GLY A 94 5.23 -12.34 -30.95
N ASN A 95 5.52 -11.05 -31.08
CA ASN A 95 6.88 -10.50 -31.12
C ASN A 95 7.55 -10.48 -29.74
N VAL A 96 6.76 -10.33 -28.71
CA VAL A 96 7.17 -10.31 -27.29
C VAL A 96 6.34 -11.33 -26.54
N ASN A 97 7.00 -12.15 -25.73
CA ASN A 97 6.36 -13.08 -24.82
C ASN A 97 6.03 -12.33 -23.51
N PRO A 98 4.75 -12.26 -23.07
CA PRO A 98 4.40 -11.61 -21.80
C PRO A 98 5.02 -12.35 -20.61
N SER A 99 5.35 -11.62 -19.56
CA SER A 99 5.89 -12.17 -18.32
C SER A 99 5.38 -11.43 -17.08
N GLY A 100 4.35 -10.60 -17.21
CA GLY A 100 3.72 -9.91 -16.09
C GLY A 100 2.87 -10.86 -15.25
N SER A 101 2.72 -10.53 -13.96
CA SER A 101 1.87 -11.24 -13.01
C SER A 101 0.89 -10.26 -12.37
N LEU A 102 -0.33 -10.72 -12.07
CA LEU A 102 -1.36 -9.88 -11.44
C LEU A 102 -0.93 -9.42 -10.05
N VAL A 103 -1.22 -8.19 -9.74
CA VAL A 103 -0.92 -7.54 -8.45
C VAL A 103 -2.11 -7.48 -7.52
N ASP A 104 -3.25 -7.92 -8.00
CA ASP A 104 -4.52 -7.99 -7.30
C ASP A 104 -5.23 -9.31 -7.61
N THR A 105 -6.09 -9.76 -6.70
CA THR A 105 -6.99 -10.87 -6.93
C THR A 105 -8.15 -10.44 -7.83
N TYR A 106 -8.39 -11.14 -8.92
CA TYR A 106 -9.51 -10.91 -9.81
C TYR A 106 -10.67 -11.85 -9.50
N CYS A 107 -11.83 -11.29 -9.24
CA CYS A 107 -13.02 -12.01 -8.81
C CYS A 107 -14.10 -12.09 -9.87
N TYR A 108 -14.96 -13.11 -9.77
CA TYR A 108 -16.21 -13.18 -10.52
C TYR A 108 -17.27 -12.23 -9.92
N ASP A 109 -17.18 -11.95 -8.63
CA ASP A 109 -17.98 -10.96 -7.95
C ASP A 109 -17.10 -10.13 -7.00
N ASN A 110 -16.88 -8.86 -7.33
CA ASN A 110 -16.07 -7.96 -6.52
C ASN A 110 -16.67 -7.69 -5.12
N TYR A 111 -17.94 -8.00 -4.91
CA TYR A 111 -18.59 -7.89 -3.59
C TYR A 111 -18.31 -9.09 -2.66
N SER A 112 -17.64 -10.14 -3.14
CA SER A 112 -17.23 -11.27 -2.30
C SER A 112 -16.16 -10.92 -1.26
N SER A 113 -15.42 -9.80 -1.48
CA SER A 113 -14.42 -9.29 -0.53
C SER A 113 -15.08 -8.79 0.77
N PRO A 114 -14.57 -9.20 1.95
CA PRO A 114 -15.10 -8.72 3.23
C PRO A 114 -14.97 -7.20 3.40
N ALA A 115 -13.99 -6.55 2.76
CA ALA A 115 -13.82 -5.10 2.78
C ALA A 115 -14.99 -4.35 2.14
N MET A 116 -15.76 -4.99 1.24
CA MET A 116 -16.91 -4.37 0.59
C MET A 116 -18.09 -4.18 1.54
N ALA A 117 -18.21 -4.98 2.61
CA ALA A 117 -19.28 -4.83 3.59
C ALA A 117 -19.24 -3.48 4.33
N ASN A 118 -18.07 -2.85 4.39
CA ASN A 118 -17.84 -1.61 5.12
C ASN A 118 -17.05 -0.56 4.30
N PHE A 119 -17.15 -0.61 2.98
CA PHE A 119 -16.48 0.36 2.09
C PHE A 119 -17.23 1.71 2.02
N THR A 120 -18.50 1.75 2.38
CA THR A 120 -19.28 3.00 2.45
C THR A 120 -19.01 3.72 3.77
N PRO A 121 -18.57 5.00 3.77
CA PRO A 121 -18.43 5.77 4.99
C PRO A 121 -19.74 5.87 5.77
N MET A 122 -19.66 5.69 7.07
CA MET A 122 -20.75 5.84 8.02
C MET A 122 -20.68 7.21 8.70
N ILE A 123 -21.81 7.67 9.23
CA ILE A 123 -21.87 8.89 10.04
C ILE A 123 -22.03 8.48 11.51
N TYR A 124 -21.25 9.07 12.40
CA TYR A 124 -21.38 8.81 13.84
C TYR A 124 -22.80 9.08 14.34
N GLU A 125 -23.39 8.13 15.08
CA GLU A 125 -24.70 8.32 15.71
C GLU A 125 -24.61 9.46 16.75
N GLY A 126 -25.57 10.35 16.72
CA GLY A 126 -25.58 11.53 17.57
C GLY A 126 -24.85 12.73 16.97
N TYR A 127 -24.35 12.63 15.73
CA TYR A 127 -23.70 13.75 15.06
C TYR A 127 -24.59 14.99 14.98
N SER A 128 -23.99 16.14 15.28
CA SER A 128 -24.50 17.46 14.88
C SER A 128 -23.31 18.42 14.72
N GLU A 129 -23.45 19.43 13.88
CA GLU A 129 -22.43 20.47 13.67
C GLU A 129 -22.15 21.32 14.93
N GLU A 130 -23.03 21.24 15.96
CA GLU A 130 -22.80 21.85 17.26
C GLU A 130 -21.82 21.05 18.12
N LEU A 131 -21.73 19.74 17.89
CA LEU A 131 -20.87 18.84 18.67
C LEU A 131 -19.50 18.63 18.03
N ILE A 132 -19.47 18.31 16.74
CA ILE A 132 -18.21 18.10 16.00
C ILE A 132 -18.33 18.72 14.61
N PRO A 133 -17.21 19.13 14.01
CA PRO A 133 -17.20 19.69 12.66
C PRO A 133 -17.74 18.73 11.61
N GLU A 134 -18.36 19.29 10.56
CA GLU A 134 -18.97 18.50 9.45
C GLU A 134 -17.98 17.52 8.82
N LYS A 135 -16.72 17.90 8.69
CA LYS A 135 -15.69 17.06 8.07
C LYS A 135 -15.18 15.91 8.94
N ALA A 136 -15.51 15.93 10.24
CA ALA A 136 -15.18 14.87 11.17
C ALA A 136 -16.36 13.90 11.40
N LYS A 137 -17.47 14.06 10.68
CA LYS A 137 -18.69 13.29 10.90
C LYS A 137 -18.63 11.85 10.43
N SER A 138 -17.76 11.58 9.43
CA SER A 138 -17.74 10.30 8.72
C SER A 138 -16.61 9.40 9.23
N TYR A 139 -16.89 8.12 9.27
CA TYR A 139 -15.89 7.10 9.61
C TYR A 139 -16.07 5.83 8.77
N MET A 140 -15.03 5.00 8.75
CA MET A 140 -15.01 3.68 8.15
C MET A 140 -14.31 2.70 9.10
N VAL A 141 -14.74 1.44 9.12
CA VAL A 141 -14.14 0.41 9.95
C VAL A 141 -13.55 -0.67 9.05
N TYR A 142 -12.28 -0.95 9.19
CA TYR A 142 -11.60 -2.01 8.44
C TYR A 142 -11.75 -3.35 9.19
N GLN A 143 -13.00 -3.88 9.19
CA GLN A 143 -13.34 -5.09 9.93
C GLN A 143 -12.65 -6.34 9.41
N GLU A 144 -12.26 -6.33 8.15
CA GLU A 144 -11.53 -7.43 7.53
C GLU A 144 -10.14 -7.68 8.16
N GLY A 145 -9.62 -6.73 8.93
CA GLY A 145 -8.32 -6.84 9.56
C GLY A 145 -7.21 -7.05 8.52
N ILE A 146 -6.43 -8.13 8.67
CA ILE A 146 -5.36 -8.46 7.71
C ILE A 146 -5.88 -9.12 6.42
N TYR A 147 -7.17 -9.48 6.36
CA TYR A 147 -7.74 -10.27 5.26
C TYR A 147 -8.17 -9.41 4.07
N VAL A 148 -7.20 -8.72 3.46
CA VAL A 148 -7.35 -7.95 2.23
C VAL A 148 -6.86 -8.79 1.05
N GLY A 149 -7.60 -8.77 -0.06
CA GLY A 149 -7.22 -9.46 -1.30
C GLY A 149 -6.99 -10.96 -1.11
N TYR A 150 -5.90 -11.47 -1.69
CA TYR A 150 -5.58 -12.90 -1.63
C TYR A 150 -5.47 -13.46 -0.21
N LYS A 151 -5.06 -12.63 0.78
CA LYS A 151 -4.96 -13.09 2.17
C LYS A 151 -6.30 -13.58 2.71
N TYR A 152 -7.43 -13.01 2.24
CA TYR A 152 -8.75 -13.51 2.56
C TYR A 152 -9.08 -14.80 1.81
N TYR A 153 -9.02 -14.76 0.48
CA TYR A 153 -9.51 -15.86 -0.33
C TYR A 153 -8.73 -17.16 -0.11
N GLU A 154 -7.41 -17.06 -0.05
CA GLU A 154 -6.53 -18.21 0.14
C GLU A 154 -6.63 -18.78 1.56
N THR A 155 -6.79 -17.93 2.57
CA THR A 155 -6.90 -18.41 3.96
C THR A 155 -8.22 -19.13 4.19
N ARG A 156 -9.32 -18.59 3.67
CA ARG A 156 -10.62 -19.25 3.79
C ARG A 156 -10.68 -20.57 3.01
N TYR A 157 -9.99 -20.63 1.87
CA TYR A 157 -9.82 -21.87 1.11
C TYR A 157 -9.03 -22.91 1.92
N GLU A 158 -7.87 -22.57 2.48
CA GLU A 158 -7.09 -23.48 3.32
C GLU A 158 -7.94 -24.03 4.48
N ASP A 159 -8.60 -23.15 5.22
CA ASP A 159 -9.42 -23.54 6.36
C ASP A 159 -10.59 -24.44 5.96
N THR A 160 -11.15 -24.24 4.75
CA THR A 160 -12.20 -25.12 4.19
C THR A 160 -11.64 -26.51 3.89
N VAL A 161 -10.46 -26.61 3.25
CA VAL A 161 -9.79 -27.89 2.98
C VAL A 161 -9.43 -28.60 4.28
N MET A 162 -8.91 -27.88 5.27
CA MET A 162 -8.53 -28.43 6.58
C MET A 162 -9.74 -28.73 7.49
N GLY A 163 -10.91 -28.21 7.19
CA GLY A 163 -12.11 -28.34 8.02
C GLY A 163 -12.00 -27.58 9.34
N THR A 164 -11.35 -26.42 9.34
CA THR A 164 -11.11 -25.58 10.53
C THR A 164 -11.82 -24.22 10.41
N GLY A 165 -11.84 -23.45 11.48
CA GLY A 165 -12.26 -22.05 11.47
C GLY A 165 -13.71 -21.77 11.14
N ASN A 166 -14.63 -22.76 11.23
CA ASN A 166 -16.03 -22.58 10.83
C ASN A 166 -16.15 -21.93 9.42
N ALA A 167 -15.30 -22.39 8.47
CA ALA A 167 -15.18 -21.80 7.13
C ALA A 167 -16.45 -21.97 6.26
N GLY A 168 -17.40 -22.82 6.70
CA GLY A 168 -18.65 -23.05 6.04
C GLY A 168 -18.50 -23.87 4.77
N SER A 169 -19.31 -23.54 3.76
CA SER A 169 -19.31 -24.20 2.45
C SER A 169 -18.61 -23.35 1.39
N TYR A 170 -17.55 -22.64 1.76
CA TYR A 170 -16.81 -21.79 0.85
C TYR A 170 -16.21 -22.57 -0.32
N VAL A 171 -16.35 -22.05 -1.54
CA VAL A 171 -15.80 -22.63 -2.76
C VAL A 171 -14.96 -21.56 -3.46
N TYR A 172 -13.66 -21.72 -3.43
CA TYR A 172 -12.71 -20.76 -3.97
C TYR A 172 -12.99 -20.36 -5.43
N SER A 173 -13.24 -21.37 -6.28
CA SER A 173 -13.52 -21.18 -7.71
C SER A 173 -14.88 -20.54 -8.02
N ASP A 174 -15.72 -20.31 -7.02
CA ASP A 174 -16.95 -19.54 -7.18
C ASP A 174 -16.71 -18.03 -7.08
N ASP A 175 -15.71 -17.61 -6.32
CA ASP A 175 -15.38 -16.21 -6.07
C ASP A 175 -14.21 -15.75 -6.93
N VAL A 176 -13.09 -16.50 -6.97
CA VAL A 176 -11.85 -16.08 -7.61
C VAL A 176 -11.75 -16.57 -9.04
N ALA A 177 -11.55 -15.65 -9.97
CA ALA A 177 -11.31 -15.91 -11.38
C ALA A 177 -9.81 -16.15 -11.66
N PHE A 178 -8.97 -15.27 -11.10
CA PHE A 178 -7.50 -15.37 -11.19
C PHE A 178 -6.88 -14.90 -9.87
N PRO A 179 -5.98 -15.71 -9.26
CA PRO A 179 -5.33 -15.37 -8.01
C PRO A 179 -4.33 -14.22 -8.14
N PHE A 180 -3.98 -13.59 -7.04
CA PHE A 180 -2.82 -12.71 -6.93
C PHE A 180 -1.55 -13.45 -7.40
N GLY A 181 -0.71 -12.77 -8.16
CA GLY A 181 0.52 -13.33 -8.70
C GLY A 181 0.36 -14.10 -10.02
N TYR A 182 -0.88 -14.40 -10.42
CA TYR A 182 -1.14 -15.19 -11.64
C TYR A 182 -0.65 -14.48 -12.91
N GLY A 183 -0.04 -15.26 -13.82
CA GLY A 183 0.37 -14.80 -15.13
C GLY A 183 0.48 -15.95 -16.11
N LEU A 184 0.36 -15.66 -17.42
CA LEU A 184 0.57 -16.61 -18.49
C LEU A 184 1.68 -16.16 -19.42
N SER A 185 2.40 -17.13 -19.98
CA SER A 185 3.44 -16.96 -20.96
C SER A 185 3.09 -17.73 -22.25
N TYR A 186 3.78 -17.43 -23.35
CA TYR A 186 3.71 -18.24 -24.57
C TYR A 186 4.59 -19.50 -24.53
N THR A 187 5.26 -19.74 -23.40
CA THR A 187 6.04 -20.93 -23.09
C THR A 187 5.71 -21.40 -21.68
N ASP A 188 6.09 -22.62 -21.34
CA ASP A 188 5.87 -23.21 -20.03
C ASP A 188 7.16 -23.20 -19.23
N PHE A 189 7.06 -23.03 -17.91
CA PHE A 189 8.17 -23.08 -16.97
C PHE A 189 7.93 -24.13 -15.91
N GLU A 190 9.00 -24.78 -15.47
CA GLU A 190 9.01 -25.73 -14.36
C GLU A 190 9.96 -25.26 -13.28
N TYR A 191 9.50 -25.31 -12.01
CA TYR A 191 10.30 -25.01 -10.83
C TYR A 191 10.83 -26.31 -10.23
N SER A 192 12.09 -26.30 -9.80
CA SER A 192 12.73 -27.44 -9.13
C SER A 192 13.78 -26.98 -8.13
N ASP A 193 14.33 -27.96 -7.40
CA ASP A 193 15.50 -27.81 -6.52
C ASP A 193 15.35 -26.68 -5.48
N MET A 194 14.16 -26.46 -4.94
CA MET A 194 13.97 -25.47 -3.89
C MET A 194 14.77 -25.85 -2.64
N THR A 195 15.60 -24.93 -2.18
CA THR A 195 16.37 -25.07 -0.95
C THR A 195 16.36 -23.76 -0.17
N GLY A 196 16.33 -23.83 1.17
CA GLY A 196 16.39 -22.66 2.05
C GLY A 196 17.61 -22.75 2.98
N VAL A 197 18.33 -21.65 3.13
CA VAL A 197 19.46 -21.54 4.04
C VAL A 197 19.31 -20.27 4.88
N TYR A 198 19.26 -20.45 6.20
CA TYR A 198 19.23 -19.32 7.14
C TYR A 198 20.62 -18.70 7.29
N ASP A 199 20.68 -17.37 7.15
CA ASP A 199 21.87 -16.58 7.43
C ASP A 199 21.68 -15.78 8.74
N ALA A 200 22.36 -16.22 9.79
CA ALA A 200 22.29 -15.58 11.10
C ALA A 200 22.96 -14.19 11.16
N ALA A 201 23.74 -13.81 10.16
CA ALA A 201 24.38 -12.49 10.14
C ALA A 201 23.40 -11.40 9.67
N THR A 202 22.47 -11.77 8.83
CA THR A 202 21.44 -10.86 8.26
C THR A 202 20.04 -11.15 8.81
N ASP A 203 19.87 -12.20 9.63
CA ASP A 203 18.58 -12.69 10.11
C ASP A 203 17.58 -12.96 9.00
N SER A 204 18.04 -13.60 7.92
CA SER A 204 17.26 -13.86 6.72
C SER A 204 17.42 -15.28 6.20
N TYR A 205 16.49 -15.71 5.36
CA TYR A 205 16.60 -16.93 4.57
C TYR A 205 16.99 -16.62 3.14
N ASN A 206 17.90 -17.41 2.57
CA ASN A 206 18.20 -17.41 1.15
C ASN A 206 17.57 -18.66 0.52
N PHE A 207 16.56 -18.47 -0.31
CA PHE A 207 15.91 -19.53 -1.06
C PHE A 207 16.49 -19.61 -2.45
N ASN A 208 16.95 -20.82 -2.86
CA ASN A 208 17.34 -21.08 -4.22
C ASN A 208 16.22 -21.86 -4.91
N VAL A 209 15.85 -21.44 -6.11
CA VAL A 209 14.84 -22.10 -6.95
C VAL A 209 15.36 -22.14 -8.36
N THR A 210 15.36 -23.33 -8.99
CA THR A 210 15.73 -23.50 -10.40
C THR A 210 14.48 -23.42 -11.27
N VAL A 211 14.50 -22.51 -12.23
CA VAL A 211 13.44 -22.33 -13.23
C VAL A 211 13.95 -22.83 -14.58
N THR A 212 13.20 -23.71 -15.22
CA THR A 212 13.51 -24.23 -16.55
C THR A 212 12.39 -23.87 -17.53
N ASN A 213 12.74 -23.29 -18.68
CA ASN A 213 11.80 -23.14 -19.77
C ASN A 213 11.60 -24.51 -20.44
N THR A 214 10.45 -25.13 -20.21
CA THR A 214 10.10 -26.48 -20.71
C THR A 214 9.39 -26.47 -22.06
N GLY A 215 9.05 -25.28 -22.57
CA GLY A 215 8.49 -25.15 -23.92
C GLY A 215 9.51 -25.44 -25.02
N ASP A 216 9.04 -25.48 -26.24
CA ASP A 216 9.87 -25.86 -27.40
C ASP A 216 10.01 -24.75 -28.45
N THR A 217 9.32 -23.61 -28.27
CA THR A 217 9.18 -22.59 -29.32
C THR A 217 9.62 -21.20 -28.88
N TYR A 218 9.18 -20.73 -27.69
CA TYR A 218 9.37 -19.36 -27.28
C TYR A 218 10.38 -19.23 -26.14
N SER A 219 11.20 -18.20 -26.21
CA SER A 219 11.96 -17.73 -25.05
C SER A 219 11.07 -16.86 -24.18
N GLY A 220 11.28 -16.88 -22.86
CA GLY A 220 10.48 -16.09 -21.92
C GLY A 220 11.19 -15.83 -20.63
N LYS A 221 10.58 -14.95 -19.82
CA LYS A 221 10.96 -14.68 -18.42
C LYS A 221 9.89 -15.23 -17.51
N GLU A 222 10.31 -15.63 -16.32
CA GLU A 222 9.40 -16.12 -15.28
C GLU A 222 9.59 -15.35 -13.97
N THR A 223 8.49 -15.21 -13.20
CA THR A 223 8.50 -14.65 -11.85
C THR A 223 8.42 -15.76 -10.84
N VAL A 224 9.45 -15.94 -10.02
CA VAL A 224 9.38 -16.80 -8.85
C VAL A 224 8.91 -15.97 -7.67
N GLN A 225 7.83 -16.39 -7.01
CA GLN A 225 7.27 -15.76 -5.84
C GLN A 225 7.47 -16.68 -4.64
N ILE A 226 8.01 -16.17 -3.53
CA ILE A 226 8.16 -16.90 -2.27
C ILE A 226 7.07 -16.45 -1.32
N TYR A 227 6.27 -17.41 -0.88
CA TYR A 227 5.21 -17.20 0.09
C TYR A 227 5.56 -17.89 1.40
N ALA A 228 5.24 -17.25 2.50
CA ALA A 228 5.38 -17.82 3.84
C ALA A 228 4.01 -18.11 4.44
N GLN A 229 3.96 -19.16 5.27
CA GLN A 229 2.88 -19.44 6.18
C GLN A 229 3.42 -19.53 7.59
N SER A 230 2.90 -18.71 8.50
CA SER A 230 3.16 -18.79 9.94
C SER A 230 2.17 -19.75 10.62
N PRO A 231 2.54 -20.42 11.72
CA PRO A 231 1.60 -21.25 12.46
C PRO A 231 0.48 -20.38 13.07
N TYR A 232 -0.75 -20.92 13.10
CA TYR A 232 -1.90 -20.31 13.78
C TYR A 232 -2.20 -21.12 15.04
N THR A 233 -1.87 -20.55 16.19
CA THR A 233 -1.78 -21.26 17.48
C THR A 233 -2.95 -20.93 18.40
N GLU A 234 -3.06 -21.61 19.54
CA GLU A 234 -4.03 -21.24 20.58
C GLU A 234 -3.69 -19.88 21.20
N TYR A 235 -2.39 -19.52 21.28
CA TYR A 235 -1.99 -18.17 21.71
C TYR A 235 -2.59 -17.09 20.81
N ASP A 236 -2.53 -17.28 19.50
CA ASP A 236 -3.09 -16.35 18.52
C ASP A 236 -4.59 -16.17 18.72
N LYS A 237 -5.32 -17.27 18.87
CA LYS A 237 -6.78 -17.25 19.10
C LYS A 237 -7.16 -16.53 20.40
N GLU A 238 -6.39 -16.74 21.46
CA GLU A 238 -6.61 -16.10 22.77
C GLU A 238 -6.28 -14.61 22.76
N ASN A 239 -5.34 -14.17 21.90
CA ASN A 239 -4.89 -12.77 21.81
C ASN A 239 -5.35 -12.06 20.52
N SER A 240 -6.25 -12.67 19.73
CA SER A 240 -6.77 -12.11 18.48
C SER A 240 -5.66 -11.72 17.49
N VAL A 241 -4.60 -12.54 17.40
CA VAL A 241 -3.57 -12.40 16.38
C VAL A 241 -3.98 -13.22 15.17
N GLU A 242 -4.22 -12.57 14.05
CA GLU A 242 -4.65 -13.24 12.83
C GLU A 242 -3.45 -13.62 11.95
N LYS A 243 -3.57 -14.72 11.20
CA LYS A 243 -2.55 -15.25 10.30
C LYS A 243 -3.17 -15.61 8.96
N SER A 244 -2.60 -15.14 7.86
CA SER A 244 -3.01 -15.61 6.55
C SER A 244 -2.42 -16.99 6.23
N ALA A 245 -3.10 -17.75 5.36
CA ALA A 245 -2.60 -19.04 4.87
C ALA A 245 -1.29 -18.88 4.13
N VAL A 246 -1.16 -17.78 3.39
CA VAL A 246 0.07 -17.39 2.68
C VAL A 246 0.21 -15.87 2.69
N GLN A 247 1.46 -15.43 2.73
CA GLN A 247 1.83 -14.02 2.50
C GLN A 247 3.08 -13.96 1.65
N LEU A 248 3.08 -13.09 0.64
CA LEU A 248 4.26 -12.83 -0.18
C LEU A 248 5.37 -12.27 0.70
N CYS A 249 6.55 -12.86 0.65
CA CYS A 249 7.72 -12.44 1.43
C CYS A 249 9.02 -12.37 0.62
N GLY A 250 8.96 -12.70 -0.67
CA GLY A 250 10.10 -12.56 -1.58
C GLY A 250 9.70 -12.84 -3.02
N PHE A 251 10.40 -12.27 -3.97
CA PHE A 251 10.23 -12.57 -5.38
C PHE A 251 11.51 -12.31 -6.18
N GLY A 252 11.57 -12.90 -7.36
CA GLY A 252 12.66 -12.68 -8.28
C GLY A 252 12.25 -12.99 -9.73
N LYS A 253 12.89 -12.30 -10.68
CA LYS A 253 12.63 -12.44 -12.12
C LYS A 253 13.81 -13.10 -12.81
N THR A 254 13.55 -14.09 -13.66
CA THR A 254 14.61 -14.71 -14.48
C THR A 254 15.10 -13.76 -15.58
N ASP A 255 16.27 -14.04 -16.11
CA ASP A 255 16.63 -13.59 -17.45
C ASP A 255 15.70 -14.22 -18.50
N ILE A 256 15.87 -13.83 -19.77
CA ILE A 256 15.16 -14.49 -20.86
C ILE A 256 15.75 -15.88 -21.05
N LEU A 257 14.97 -16.91 -20.75
CA LEU A 257 15.35 -18.31 -20.92
C LEU A 257 14.89 -18.83 -22.28
N ALA A 258 15.83 -19.36 -23.07
CA ALA A 258 15.51 -20.05 -24.28
C ALA A 258 14.88 -21.44 -23.99
N PRO A 259 14.17 -22.07 -24.94
CA PRO A 259 13.67 -23.41 -24.77
C PRO A 259 14.73 -24.39 -24.25
N GLY A 260 14.43 -25.06 -23.14
CA GLY A 260 15.34 -26.00 -22.45
C GLY A 260 16.42 -25.34 -21.60
N GLU A 261 16.48 -24.01 -21.53
CA GLU A 261 17.42 -23.27 -20.65
C GLU A 261 16.89 -23.19 -19.24
N SER A 262 17.80 -23.22 -18.27
CA SER A 262 17.49 -23.13 -16.84
C SER A 262 18.30 -22.01 -16.17
N GLN A 263 17.71 -21.39 -15.15
CA GLN A 263 18.39 -20.43 -14.25
C GLN A 263 18.01 -20.73 -12.81
N THR A 264 18.99 -20.70 -11.92
CA THR A 264 18.70 -20.73 -10.49
C THR A 264 18.68 -19.30 -9.95
N LEU A 265 17.55 -18.90 -9.35
CA LEU A 265 17.42 -17.65 -8.61
C LEU A 265 17.72 -17.88 -7.14
N THR A 266 18.37 -16.90 -6.53
CA THR A 266 18.49 -16.80 -5.06
C THR A 266 17.64 -15.64 -4.59
N ILE A 267 16.62 -15.92 -3.78
CA ILE A 267 15.68 -14.93 -3.26
C ILE A 267 15.90 -14.84 -1.75
N ASN A 268 16.19 -13.63 -1.28
CA ASN A 268 16.35 -13.34 0.13
C ASN A 268 15.00 -13.00 0.75
N VAL A 269 14.75 -13.51 1.95
CA VAL A 269 13.55 -13.25 2.77
C VAL A 269 13.99 -12.90 4.18
N ASP A 270 13.73 -11.67 4.59
CA ASP A 270 13.97 -11.25 5.97
C ASP A 270 13.03 -11.98 6.91
N ARG A 271 13.56 -12.54 8.01
CA ARG A 271 12.72 -13.24 8.98
C ARG A 271 11.75 -12.32 9.70
N ALA A 272 12.04 -11.03 9.75
CA ALA A 272 11.12 -10.02 10.27
C ALA A 272 9.81 -9.93 9.45
N ASP A 273 9.87 -10.20 8.13
CA ASP A 273 8.70 -10.12 7.24
C ASP A 273 7.66 -11.22 7.49
N ILE A 274 8.00 -12.24 8.27
CA ILE A 274 7.09 -13.33 8.66
C ILE A 274 6.65 -13.25 10.13
N ALA A 275 7.11 -12.25 10.87
CA ALA A 275 6.64 -11.99 12.22
C ALA A 275 5.25 -11.34 12.18
N SER A 276 4.40 -11.66 13.14
CA SER A 276 3.07 -11.07 13.24
C SER A 276 2.98 -10.11 14.41
N TYR A 277 2.21 -9.06 14.26
CA TYR A 277 2.04 -8.07 15.31
C TYR A 277 0.92 -8.46 16.28
N ASP A 278 1.25 -8.64 17.55
CA ASP A 278 0.31 -8.94 18.61
C ASP A 278 -0.10 -7.64 19.34
N ALA A 279 -1.23 -7.08 18.97
CA ALA A 279 -1.72 -5.82 19.52
C ALA A 279 -2.33 -5.95 20.92
N TYR A 280 -2.81 -7.12 21.31
CA TYR A 280 -3.57 -7.30 22.56
C TYR A 280 -2.77 -7.99 23.67
N GLY A 281 -1.87 -8.94 23.32
CA GLY A 281 -1.06 -9.68 24.25
C GLY A 281 0.32 -9.08 24.48
N ALA A 282 1.29 -9.45 23.63
CA ALA A 282 2.68 -9.02 23.75
C ALA A 282 2.92 -7.55 23.39
N LYS A 283 2.05 -6.94 22.61
CA LYS A 283 2.10 -5.55 22.09
C LYS A 283 3.38 -5.26 21.31
N THR A 284 3.81 -6.23 20.54
CA THR A 284 4.99 -6.20 19.68
C THR A 284 4.92 -7.29 18.62
N TYR A 285 5.89 -7.34 17.70
CA TYR A 285 5.99 -8.46 16.77
C TYR A 285 6.43 -9.74 17.46
N ILE A 286 5.80 -10.84 17.07
CA ILE A 286 6.05 -12.18 17.63
C ILE A 286 6.37 -13.19 16.53
N LEU A 287 7.14 -14.23 16.92
CA LEU A 287 7.25 -15.47 16.16
C LEU A 287 6.67 -16.61 17.02
N ASP A 288 5.61 -17.21 16.55
CA ASP A 288 4.92 -18.28 17.25
C ASP A 288 5.76 -19.56 17.34
N ALA A 289 5.48 -20.38 18.34
CA ALA A 289 5.98 -21.74 18.37
C ALA A 289 5.22 -22.59 17.35
N GLY A 290 5.93 -23.29 16.49
CA GLY A 290 5.32 -24.17 15.49
C GLY A 290 6.09 -24.22 14.18
N ASP A 291 5.45 -24.81 13.20
CA ASP A 291 6.01 -25.01 11.87
C ASP A 291 5.67 -23.85 10.96
N TYR A 292 6.70 -23.23 10.41
CA TYR A 292 6.64 -22.24 9.34
C TYR A 292 6.92 -22.94 8.01
N TYR A 293 6.15 -22.60 7.01
CA TYR A 293 6.33 -23.10 5.66
C TYR A 293 6.68 -21.96 4.72
N PHE A 294 7.66 -22.19 3.84
CA PHE A 294 8.00 -21.29 2.75
C PHE A 294 7.86 -22.06 1.45
N THR A 295 7.20 -21.50 0.47
CA THR A 295 7.03 -22.17 -0.82
C THR A 295 7.32 -21.25 -1.98
N ALA A 296 7.95 -21.80 -3.02
CA ALA A 296 8.08 -21.14 -4.31
C ALA A 296 6.87 -21.48 -5.18
N ALA A 297 6.21 -20.46 -5.70
CA ALA A 297 5.00 -20.64 -6.50
C ALA A 297 4.89 -19.59 -7.61
N THR A 298 4.01 -19.83 -8.57
CA THR A 298 3.67 -18.90 -9.65
C THR A 298 2.64 -17.85 -9.24
N ASP A 299 1.87 -18.15 -8.18
CA ASP A 299 0.78 -17.34 -7.65
C ASP A 299 0.39 -17.79 -6.23
N ALA A 300 -0.44 -17.02 -5.55
CA ALA A 300 -0.85 -17.27 -4.18
C ALA A 300 -1.64 -18.59 -4.00
N HIS A 301 -2.46 -18.97 -4.98
CA HIS A 301 -3.26 -20.18 -4.89
C HIS A 301 -2.41 -21.45 -5.04
N ASN A 302 -1.46 -21.43 -5.97
CA ASN A 302 -0.47 -22.50 -6.07
C ASN A 302 0.38 -22.61 -4.81
N ALA A 303 0.69 -21.47 -4.15
CA ALA A 303 1.42 -21.48 -2.90
C ALA A 303 0.64 -22.19 -1.78
N VAL A 304 -0.65 -21.90 -1.61
CA VAL A 304 -1.49 -22.62 -0.62
C VAL A 304 -1.54 -24.10 -0.94
N ASN A 305 -1.77 -24.47 -2.20
CA ASN A 305 -1.82 -25.88 -2.60
C ASN A 305 -0.50 -26.62 -2.36
N ASN A 306 0.66 -25.97 -2.61
CA ASN A 306 1.96 -26.55 -2.28
C ASN A 306 2.12 -26.82 -0.79
N ILE A 307 1.73 -25.86 0.06
CA ILE A 307 1.80 -26.01 1.52
C ILE A 307 0.83 -27.08 2.01
N LEU A 308 -0.40 -27.12 1.50
CA LEU A 308 -1.37 -28.16 1.82
C LEU A 308 -0.83 -29.56 1.43
N ALA A 309 -0.20 -29.69 0.27
CA ALA A 309 0.45 -30.93 -0.16
C ALA A 309 1.60 -31.32 0.80
N ALA A 310 2.42 -30.35 1.25
CA ALA A 310 3.47 -30.57 2.24
C ALA A 310 2.91 -31.02 3.60
N LYS A 311 1.71 -30.58 3.96
CA LYS A 311 0.95 -31.03 5.14
C LYS A 311 0.24 -32.38 4.93
N GLY A 312 0.30 -32.96 3.73
CA GLY A 312 -0.26 -34.26 3.38
C GLY A 312 -1.71 -34.24 2.88
N PHE A 313 -2.27 -33.08 2.53
CA PHE A 313 -3.56 -32.97 1.87
C PHE A 313 -3.42 -33.27 0.37
N THR A 314 -4.53 -33.63 -0.26
CA THR A 314 -4.62 -33.97 -1.68
C THR A 314 -5.99 -33.55 -2.23
N THR A 315 -6.21 -33.67 -3.53
CA THR A 315 -7.52 -33.45 -4.14
C THR A 315 -8.61 -34.42 -3.62
N GLU A 316 -8.23 -35.58 -3.05
CA GLU A 316 -9.17 -36.45 -2.36
C GLU A 316 -9.62 -35.91 -0.99
N ASN A 317 -8.87 -34.98 -0.39
CA ASN A 317 -9.18 -34.32 0.87
C ASN A 317 -9.85 -32.95 0.69
N GLY A 318 -10.16 -32.55 -0.54
CA GLY A 318 -10.88 -31.30 -0.81
C GLY A 318 -10.02 -30.18 -1.42
N MET A 319 -8.75 -30.41 -1.71
CA MET A 319 -7.98 -29.48 -2.56
C MET A 319 -8.59 -29.45 -3.96
N ASP A 320 -8.61 -28.29 -4.58
CA ASP A 320 -9.15 -28.10 -5.93
C ASP A 320 -8.10 -28.34 -7.03
N ALA A 321 -6.80 -28.32 -6.68
CA ALA A 321 -5.69 -28.65 -7.52
C ALA A 321 -4.59 -29.42 -6.77
N GLU A 322 -3.76 -30.15 -7.51
CA GLU A 322 -2.57 -30.81 -6.94
C GLU A 322 -1.51 -29.74 -6.60
N GLY A 323 -0.94 -29.85 -5.40
CA GLY A 323 0.20 -29.03 -4.97
C GLY A 323 1.53 -29.77 -5.14
N ASN A 324 2.64 -29.04 -5.17
CA ASN A 324 4.00 -29.58 -5.20
C ASN A 324 4.72 -29.38 -3.87
N ALA A 325 4.69 -30.41 -3.02
CA ALA A 325 5.36 -30.39 -1.72
C ALA A 325 6.90 -30.24 -1.81
N GLU A 326 7.53 -30.57 -2.97
CA GLU A 326 8.99 -30.43 -3.13
C GLU A 326 9.42 -28.96 -3.29
N LEU A 327 8.47 -28.06 -3.58
CA LEU A 327 8.69 -26.61 -3.61
C LEU A 327 8.42 -25.94 -2.26
N THR A 328 8.34 -26.71 -1.18
CA THR A 328 8.06 -26.19 0.17
C THR A 328 9.22 -26.52 1.11
N PHE A 329 9.73 -25.48 1.77
CA PHE A 329 10.72 -25.56 2.83
C PHE A 329 10.02 -25.33 4.18
N GLN A 330 10.28 -26.21 5.16
CA GLN A 330 9.75 -26.10 6.51
C GLN A 330 10.84 -25.67 7.50
N TRP A 331 10.49 -24.70 8.36
CA TRP A 331 11.27 -24.33 9.53
C TRP A 331 10.40 -24.43 10.79
N THR A 332 10.92 -24.99 11.86
CA THR A 332 10.21 -25.09 13.14
C THR A 332 10.81 -24.11 14.14
N ASN A 333 9.97 -23.27 14.73
CA ASN A 333 10.30 -22.46 15.90
C ASN A 333 9.83 -23.18 17.16
N ASP A 334 10.74 -23.49 18.08
CA ASP A 334 10.45 -24.33 19.24
C ASP A 334 9.63 -23.61 20.32
N THR A 335 9.70 -22.29 20.39
CA THR A 335 9.08 -21.49 21.47
C THR A 335 8.56 -20.17 20.94
N LEU A 336 7.45 -19.69 21.53
CA LEU A 336 6.98 -18.34 21.27
C LEU A 336 8.08 -17.32 21.59
N ASP A 337 8.43 -16.50 20.60
CA ASP A 337 9.42 -15.42 20.73
C ASP A 337 8.71 -14.06 20.63
N THR A 338 8.71 -13.33 21.73
CA THR A 338 8.14 -11.98 21.86
C THR A 338 9.24 -10.93 22.06
N THR A 339 10.48 -11.26 21.77
CA THR A 339 11.65 -10.44 22.14
C THR A 339 12.52 -10.06 20.95
N THR A 340 12.68 -10.92 19.96
CA THR A 340 13.59 -10.68 18.83
C THR A 340 13.21 -9.41 18.08
N TYR A 341 11.92 -9.19 17.85
CA TYR A 341 11.42 -8.01 17.14
C TYR A 341 10.69 -6.99 18.02
N ALA A 342 10.93 -7.07 19.36
CA ALA A 342 10.49 -6.04 20.30
C ALA A 342 11.36 -4.77 20.24
N VAL A 343 12.41 -4.79 19.45
CA VAL A 343 13.28 -3.64 19.15
C VAL A 343 13.45 -3.55 17.63
N SER A 344 13.20 -2.38 17.08
CA SER A 344 13.31 -2.13 15.64
C SER A 344 14.75 -2.07 15.15
N LYS A 345 14.94 -2.05 13.82
CA LYS A 345 16.28 -1.87 13.20
C LYS A 345 16.94 -0.55 13.61
N SER A 346 16.17 0.49 13.94
CA SER A 346 16.67 1.77 14.47
C SER A 346 17.11 1.72 15.94
N GLY A 347 16.76 0.65 16.66
CA GLY A 347 17.01 0.49 18.10
C GLY A 347 15.90 1.01 19.02
N ALA A 348 14.76 1.44 18.48
CA ALA A 348 13.61 1.84 19.27
C ALA A 348 12.81 0.62 19.77
N GLU A 349 12.17 0.76 20.93
CA GLU A 349 11.22 -0.23 21.43
C GLU A 349 9.98 -0.25 20.51
N VAL A 350 9.57 -1.45 20.07
CA VAL A 350 8.36 -1.67 19.30
C VAL A 350 7.22 -2.04 20.24
N THR A 351 6.22 -1.15 20.32
CA THR A 351 5.03 -1.36 21.14
C THR A 351 3.83 -0.68 20.48
N ASN A 352 2.62 -0.87 21.05
CA ASN A 352 1.43 -0.24 20.51
C ASN A 352 1.59 1.29 20.41
N GLN A 353 1.37 1.81 19.23
CA GLN A 353 1.41 3.23 18.90
C GLN A 353 0.04 3.75 18.41
N LEU A 354 -0.85 2.85 18.02
CA LEU A 354 -2.09 3.16 17.32
C LEU A 354 -3.34 2.65 18.07
N SER A 355 -3.24 2.44 19.39
CA SER A 355 -4.37 1.96 20.21
C SER A 355 -5.62 2.87 20.09
N ASP A 356 -5.42 4.17 19.84
CA ASP A 356 -6.53 5.13 19.69
C ASP A 356 -7.26 5.00 18.34
N SER A 357 -6.77 4.18 17.42
CA SER A 357 -7.43 3.84 16.15
C SER A 357 -8.10 2.47 16.16
N ASP A 358 -7.95 1.70 17.23
CA ASP A 358 -8.68 0.46 17.44
C ASP A 358 -9.81 0.69 18.44
N MET A 359 -11.06 0.59 18.00
CA MET A 359 -12.22 0.83 18.87
C MET A 359 -12.24 -0.07 20.11
N ASN A 360 -11.61 -1.25 20.04
CA ASN A 360 -11.53 -2.18 21.16
C ASN A 360 -10.43 -1.81 22.18
N LEU A 361 -9.50 -0.92 21.81
CA LEU A 361 -8.41 -0.45 22.69
C LEU A 361 -8.54 1.03 23.05
N TYR A 362 -9.34 1.80 22.30
CA TYR A 362 -9.51 3.21 22.49
C TYR A 362 -10.24 3.50 23.80
N GLU A 363 -9.59 4.25 24.71
CA GLU A 363 -10.18 4.56 26.04
C GLU A 363 -11.48 5.35 25.96
N GLY A 364 -11.69 6.09 24.87
CA GLY A 364 -12.89 6.88 24.61
C GLY A 364 -14.06 6.13 23.97
N ALA A 365 -13.93 4.83 23.74
CA ALA A 365 -14.91 4.03 22.96
C ALA A 365 -16.32 3.99 23.60
N GLY A 366 -16.45 4.09 24.93
CA GLY A 366 -17.72 3.88 25.64
C GLY A 366 -18.24 2.45 25.44
N ASP A 367 -19.45 2.33 24.90
CA ASP A 367 -20.07 1.04 24.58
C ASP A 367 -19.80 0.58 23.13
N ASN A 368 -19.07 1.38 22.33
CA ASN A 368 -18.69 0.98 20.97
C ASN A 368 -17.66 -0.14 20.99
N SER A 369 -17.77 -1.04 20.02
CA SER A 369 -16.81 -2.14 19.82
C SER A 369 -16.83 -2.63 18.39
N VAL A 370 -15.81 -3.37 17.99
CA VAL A 370 -15.69 -3.98 16.67
C VAL A 370 -15.49 -5.49 16.81
N THR A 371 -16.24 -6.24 16.02
CA THR A 371 -15.90 -7.64 15.73
C THR A 371 -15.08 -7.67 14.45
N TYR A 372 -13.78 -7.93 14.58
CA TYR A 372 -12.90 -8.11 13.43
C TYR A 372 -13.08 -9.52 12.85
N LEU A 373 -12.88 -9.66 11.55
CA LEU A 373 -12.89 -10.94 10.86
C LEU A 373 -11.76 -11.83 11.40
N SER A 374 -12.13 -13.07 11.74
CA SER A 374 -11.18 -14.03 12.31
C SER A 374 -11.28 -15.38 11.61
N ARG A 375 -10.12 -15.95 11.23
CA ARG A 375 -10.05 -17.31 10.71
C ARG A 375 -10.44 -18.38 11.75
N ASN A 376 -10.51 -18.03 13.02
CA ASN A 376 -11.00 -18.93 14.05
C ASN A 376 -12.52 -19.18 13.94
N ASP A 377 -13.28 -18.24 13.37
CA ASP A 377 -14.73 -18.35 13.19
C ASP A 377 -15.22 -17.51 12.01
N TRP A 378 -14.94 -17.97 10.77
CA TRP A 378 -15.29 -17.24 9.54
C TRP A 378 -16.77 -16.85 9.47
N GLU A 379 -17.69 -17.83 9.67
CA GLU A 379 -19.12 -17.53 9.55
C GLU A 379 -19.64 -16.63 10.68
N GLY A 380 -19.05 -16.72 11.88
CA GLY A 380 -19.48 -15.93 13.04
C GLY A 380 -18.92 -14.50 13.04
N THR A 381 -17.84 -14.24 12.30
CA THR A 381 -17.17 -12.93 12.29
C THR A 381 -17.15 -12.24 10.93
N PHE A 382 -17.64 -12.89 9.86
CA PHE A 382 -17.69 -12.28 8.53
C PHE A 382 -18.54 -11.00 8.55
N PRO A 383 -18.00 -9.85 8.14
CA PRO A 383 -18.73 -8.58 8.18
C PRO A 383 -19.86 -8.59 7.13
N THR A 384 -21.07 -8.24 7.55
CA THR A 384 -22.23 -8.12 6.67
C THR A 384 -22.74 -6.68 6.58
N GLU A 385 -22.32 -5.84 7.52
CA GLU A 385 -22.68 -4.42 7.61
C GLU A 385 -21.62 -3.68 8.44
N SER A 386 -21.49 -2.37 8.20
CA SER A 386 -20.59 -1.53 9.01
C SER A 386 -21.12 -1.36 10.43
N PRO A 387 -20.27 -1.44 11.46
CA PRO A 387 -20.66 -1.14 12.84
C PRO A 387 -21.14 0.31 12.97
N VAL A 388 -22.17 0.53 13.80
CA VAL A 388 -22.67 1.86 14.11
C VAL A 388 -22.00 2.35 15.39
N PHE A 389 -21.24 3.45 15.30
CA PHE A 389 -20.58 4.08 16.43
C PHE A 389 -21.35 5.31 16.91
N ALA A 390 -21.69 5.34 18.20
CA ALA A 390 -22.25 6.50 18.86
C ALA A 390 -21.15 7.42 19.38
N LEU A 391 -21.31 8.73 19.19
CA LEU A 391 -20.36 9.71 19.73
C LEU A 391 -20.38 9.63 21.27
N THR A 392 -19.19 9.50 21.86
CA THR A 392 -18.96 9.68 23.30
C THR A 392 -18.43 11.08 23.59
N ASP A 393 -18.45 11.50 24.85
CA ASP A 393 -17.88 12.80 25.23
C ASP A 393 -16.39 12.89 24.85
N THR A 394 -15.62 11.81 25.02
CA THR A 394 -14.20 11.75 24.64
C THR A 394 -14.01 11.84 23.13
N MET A 395 -14.80 11.11 22.34
CA MET A 395 -14.74 11.23 20.88
C MET A 395 -15.09 12.65 20.42
N ILE A 396 -16.07 13.29 21.06
CA ILE A 396 -16.42 14.68 20.74
C ILE A 396 -15.24 15.59 21.01
N ASP A 397 -14.55 15.42 22.14
CA ASP A 397 -13.38 16.23 22.50
C ASP A 397 -12.22 15.99 21.52
N ASP A 398 -11.94 14.73 21.13
CA ASP A 398 -10.87 14.37 20.20
C ASP A 398 -11.14 14.82 18.76
N LEU A 399 -12.41 14.87 18.35
CA LEU A 399 -12.84 15.33 17.02
C LEU A 399 -13.03 16.85 16.92
N GLN A 400 -12.95 17.57 18.04
CA GLN A 400 -13.08 19.03 18.07
C GLN A 400 -11.90 19.71 17.36
N LEU A 401 -12.17 20.92 16.88
CA LEU A 401 -11.11 21.86 16.53
C LEU A 401 -10.28 22.22 17.75
N VAL A 402 -8.99 21.94 17.69
CA VAL A 402 -8.07 22.47 18.70
C VAL A 402 -8.07 23.99 18.59
N GLN A 403 -8.54 24.67 19.62
CA GLN A 403 -8.51 26.12 19.69
C GLN A 403 -7.17 26.56 20.29
N TYR A 404 -6.53 27.54 19.68
CA TYR A 404 -5.34 28.14 20.24
C TYR A 404 -5.73 28.95 21.50
N ASP A 405 -5.15 28.58 22.64
CA ASP A 405 -5.17 29.40 23.85
C ASP A 405 -3.72 29.73 24.24
N ALA A 406 -3.38 31.02 24.21
CA ALA A 406 -2.04 31.49 24.59
C ALA A 406 -1.64 31.06 26.01
N ALA A 407 -2.59 30.87 26.89
CA ALA A 407 -2.34 30.46 28.29
C ALA A 407 -1.76 29.03 28.37
N ASP A 408 -2.08 28.16 27.42
CA ASP A 408 -1.56 26.79 27.38
C ASP A 408 -0.05 26.77 27.10
N TYR A 409 0.50 27.85 26.59
CA TYR A 409 1.89 28.01 26.18
C TYR A 409 2.74 28.93 27.01
N ASP A 410 2.18 29.49 28.08
CA ASP A 410 2.88 30.45 29.00
C ASP A 410 4.17 29.86 29.61
N THR A 411 4.29 28.54 29.67
CA THR A 411 5.47 27.81 30.19
C THR A 411 6.45 27.36 29.12
N VAL A 412 6.14 27.58 27.85
CA VAL A 412 7.03 27.17 26.74
C VAL A 412 8.10 28.20 26.52
N GLU A 413 9.37 27.82 26.67
CA GLU A 413 10.50 28.69 26.39
C GLU A 413 10.58 28.95 24.87
N MET A 414 10.47 30.21 24.49
CA MET A 414 10.58 30.59 23.07
C MET A 414 11.97 30.31 22.55
N PRO A 415 12.10 29.74 21.31
CA PRO A 415 13.39 29.50 20.71
C PRO A 415 14.10 30.83 20.41
N THR A 416 15.41 30.77 20.32
CA THR A 416 16.21 31.90 19.83
C THR A 416 15.88 32.18 18.36
N LEU A 417 15.58 33.42 18.03
CA LEU A 417 15.27 33.85 16.68
C LEU A 417 16.18 34.98 16.21
N GLY A 418 16.52 35.00 14.93
CA GLY A 418 17.26 36.09 14.30
C GLY A 418 18.69 36.24 14.76
N ALA A 419 19.28 35.22 15.36
CA ALA A 419 20.70 35.21 15.74
C ALA A 419 21.60 35.48 14.54
N LYS A 420 22.82 35.97 14.78
CA LYS A 420 23.79 36.28 13.75
C LYS A 420 25.01 35.34 13.87
N ASN A 421 24.77 34.06 13.80
CA ASN A 421 25.80 33.02 13.95
C ASN A 421 26.67 32.85 12.69
N GLY A 422 26.16 33.30 11.54
CA GLY A 422 26.89 33.31 10.28
C GLY A 422 26.98 31.96 9.56
N LEU A 423 26.21 30.96 10.01
CA LEU A 423 26.07 29.67 9.30
C LEU A 423 25.12 29.80 8.12
N THR A 424 25.37 29.02 7.10
CA THR A 424 24.50 28.86 5.94
C THR A 424 24.06 27.42 5.82
N LEU A 425 22.98 27.15 5.09
CA LEU A 425 22.58 25.79 4.81
C LEU A 425 23.67 24.97 4.12
N TYR A 426 24.53 25.63 3.33
CA TYR A 426 25.67 24.99 2.67
C TYR A 426 26.70 24.42 3.68
N ASP A 427 26.88 25.07 4.84
CA ASP A 427 27.79 24.61 5.90
C ASP A 427 27.29 23.34 6.59
N MET A 428 26.04 22.96 6.35
CA MET A 428 25.41 21.77 6.93
C MET A 428 25.60 20.50 6.07
N ILE A 429 26.17 20.63 4.86
CA ILE A 429 26.40 19.47 3.98
C ILE A 429 27.32 18.46 4.66
N GLY A 430 26.83 17.21 4.79
CA GLY A 430 27.56 16.11 5.43
C GLY A 430 27.56 16.13 6.95
N LYS A 431 26.76 17.01 7.58
CA LYS A 431 26.49 16.98 9.02
C LYS A 431 25.46 15.91 9.34
N ASP A 432 25.69 15.21 10.44
CA ASP A 432 24.69 14.29 10.98
C ASP A 432 23.44 15.05 11.44
N TYR A 433 22.30 14.37 11.45
CA TYR A 433 21.02 14.95 11.86
C TYR A 433 21.07 15.57 13.27
N ASP A 434 21.80 14.95 14.20
CA ASP A 434 21.95 15.39 15.60
C ASP A 434 23.11 16.37 15.82
N ASP A 435 23.77 16.87 14.76
CA ASP A 435 24.88 17.81 14.90
C ASP A 435 24.37 19.14 15.50
N ALA A 436 25.05 19.62 16.56
CA ALA A 436 24.68 20.83 17.26
C ALA A 436 24.70 22.11 16.40
N ASP A 437 25.36 22.08 15.25
CA ASP A 437 25.35 23.21 14.32
C ASP A 437 23.95 23.43 13.70
N TRP A 438 23.07 22.41 13.68
CA TRP A 438 21.69 22.60 13.26
C TRP A 438 20.93 23.56 14.17
N ASP A 439 21.05 23.43 15.49
CA ASP A 439 20.45 24.37 16.44
C ASP A 439 21.01 25.79 16.23
N THR A 440 22.34 25.89 16.03
CA THR A 440 23.01 27.14 15.76
C THR A 440 22.54 27.79 14.45
N LEU A 441 22.27 26.99 13.41
CA LEU A 441 21.71 27.44 12.13
C LEU A 441 20.26 27.91 12.31
N LEU A 442 19.43 27.09 12.97
CA LEU A 442 18.00 27.36 13.18
C LEU A 442 17.76 28.62 14.02
N ASP A 443 18.62 28.91 14.99
CA ASP A 443 18.56 30.14 15.78
C ASP A 443 18.66 31.43 14.93
N GLN A 444 19.14 31.33 13.69
CA GLN A 444 19.23 32.47 12.77
C GLN A 444 17.92 32.79 12.06
N LEU A 445 16.98 31.84 11.99
CA LEU A 445 15.69 32.03 11.34
C LEU A 445 14.92 33.16 12.01
N THR A 446 14.26 33.96 11.21
CA THR A 446 13.33 34.97 11.72
C THR A 446 11.91 34.39 11.75
N TYR A 447 11.09 34.98 12.60
CA TYR A 447 9.68 34.64 12.68
C TYR A 447 8.98 34.73 11.31
N ASP A 448 9.22 35.82 10.56
CA ASP A 448 8.62 36.03 9.23
C ASP A 448 9.06 34.97 8.21
N GLU A 449 10.31 34.50 8.30
CA GLU A 449 10.80 33.44 7.41
C GLU A 449 10.10 32.11 7.70
N MET A 450 9.90 31.79 8.98
CA MET A 450 9.16 30.57 9.37
C MET A 450 7.70 30.63 8.93
N VAL A 451 7.03 31.76 9.13
CA VAL A 451 5.65 31.99 8.66
C VAL A 451 5.54 31.83 7.15
N THR A 452 6.49 32.44 6.42
CA THR A 452 6.53 32.34 4.96
C THR A 452 6.78 30.92 4.48
N LEU A 453 7.71 30.20 5.14
CA LEU A 453 7.98 28.80 4.81
C LEU A 453 6.75 27.92 5.00
N ILE A 454 6.04 28.09 6.11
CA ILE A 454 4.84 27.29 6.42
C ILE A 454 3.63 27.73 5.58
N GLY A 455 3.41 29.02 5.43
CA GLY A 455 2.17 29.55 4.84
C GLY A 455 2.16 29.70 3.32
N ASP A 456 3.32 29.92 2.72
CA ASP A 456 3.45 30.24 1.27
C ASP A 456 4.10 29.11 0.47
N SER A 457 4.51 28.01 1.11
CA SER A 457 5.18 26.87 0.47
C SER A 457 4.18 25.90 -0.14
N PHE A 458 3.48 26.32 -1.20
CA PHE A 458 2.56 25.48 -1.94
C PHE A 458 3.13 25.13 -3.32
N HIS A 459 3.48 23.86 -3.55
CA HIS A 459 4.29 23.42 -4.71
C HIS A 459 5.64 24.14 -4.85
N TRP A 460 6.13 24.72 -3.76
CA TRP A 460 7.41 25.42 -3.64
C TRP A 460 7.92 25.29 -2.22
N THR A 461 9.22 25.14 -2.07
CA THR A 461 9.89 25.42 -0.80
C THR A 461 10.40 26.84 -0.84
N MET A 462 9.88 27.69 0.06
CA MET A 462 10.23 29.10 0.06
C MET A 462 11.69 29.32 0.48
N PRO A 463 12.40 30.30 -0.11
CA PRO A 463 13.79 30.57 0.24
C PRO A 463 13.90 31.18 1.65
N ILE A 464 14.88 30.74 2.43
CA ILE A 464 15.18 31.27 3.76
C ILE A 464 16.49 32.08 3.68
N LYS A 465 16.36 33.40 3.71
CA LYS A 465 17.48 34.31 3.47
C LYS A 465 18.52 34.34 4.59
N SER A 466 18.07 34.21 5.84
CA SER A 466 18.95 34.26 7.02
C SER A 466 20.02 33.15 7.01
N ILE A 467 19.71 32.01 6.40
CA ILE A 467 20.60 30.85 6.29
C ILE A 467 21.00 30.55 4.84
N GLN A 468 20.72 31.46 3.92
CA GLN A 468 20.99 31.33 2.48
C GLN A 468 20.43 30.05 1.84
N ALA A 469 19.32 29.51 2.39
CA ALA A 469 18.63 28.40 1.77
C ALA A 469 17.93 28.88 0.48
N PRO A 470 18.16 28.24 -0.67
CA PRO A 470 17.45 28.57 -1.90
C PRO A 470 16.00 28.07 -1.81
N GLY A 471 15.11 28.70 -2.58
CA GLY A 471 13.80 28.12 -2.85
C GLY A 471 13.90 26.97 -3.85
N SER A 472 12.95 26.06 -3.80
CA SER A 472 12.84 24.95 -4.74
C SER A 472 11.43 24.85 -5.32
N ARG A 473 11.33 24.12 -6.43
CA ARG A 473 10.07 23.76 -7.04
C ARG A 473 9.73 22.31 -6.71
N ASP A 474 8.47 22.08 -6.36
CA ASP A 474 7.95 20.78 -5.98
C ASP A 474 6.79 20.43 -6.92
N GLU A 475 6.71 19.18 -7.38
CA GLU A 475 5.71 18.77 -8.36
C GLU A 475 5.20 17.34 -8.10
N ASN A 476 3.98 17.06 -8.57
CA ASN A 476 3.42 15.72 -8.55
C ASN A 476 4.06 14.80 -9.60
N GLY A 477 4.00 13.49 -9.34
CA GLY A 477 4.46 12.54 -10.33
C GLY A 477 4.49 11.08 -9.92
N PRO A 478 3.39 10.44 -9.48
CA PRO A 478 3.36 9.00 -9.25
C PRO A 478 3.74 8.19 -10.49
N GLN A 479 3.18 8.55 -11.65
CA GLN A 479 3.44 7.89 -12.94
C GLN A 479 4.39 8.70 -13.84
N GLY A 480 5.36 9.38 -13.22
CA GLY A 480 6.25 10.33 -13.86
C GLY A 480 5.82 11.77 -13.65
N LEU A 481 6.77 12.67 -13.80
CA LEU A 481 6.60 14.09 -13.49
C LEU A 481 5.41 14.68 -14.26
N THR A 482 4.47 15.27 -13.54
CA THR A 482 3.31 15.97 -14.12
C THR A 482 3.45 17.48 -14.02
N ALA A 483 2.78 18.22 -14.91
CA ALA A 483 2.72 19.66 -14.80
C ALA A 483 1.81 20.07 -13.63
N SER A 484 2.27 21.05 -12.83
CA SER A 484 1.49 21.59 -11.72
C SER A 484 0.09 22.03 -12.14
N LEU A 485 -0.91 21.66 -11.34
CA LEU A 485 -2.29 22.11 -11.50
C LEU A 485 -2.42 23.63 -11.29
N PHE A 486 -1.50 24.28 -10.59
CA PHE A 486 -1.64 25.64 -10.08
C PHE A 486 -0.67 26.66 -10.69
N GLY A 487 -0.52 26.62 -12.01
CA GLY A 487 -0.08 27.81 -12.67
C GLY A 487 1.40 27.94 -12.97
N ASN A 488 2.07 26.86 -13.17
CA ASN A 488 3.36 26.97 -13.77
C ASN A 488 3.29 27.08 -15.28
N THR A 489 3.64 28.24 -15.77
CA THR A 489 3.35 28.75 -17.12
C THR A 489 4.24 28.17 -18.21
N ASP A 490 5.25 27.39 -17.86
CA ASP A 490 6.18 26.80 -18.84
C ASP A 490 5.81 25.36 -19.24
N LYS A 491 4.50 25.08 -19.39
CA LYS A 491 4.01 23.79 -19.91
C LYS A 491 4.66 23.39 -21.25
N GLU A 492 5.12 24.36 -22.03
CA GLU A 492 5.79 24.12 -23.31
C GLU A 492 7.23 23.59 -23.15
N LYS A 493 7.82 23.68 -21.96
CA LYS A 493 9.19 23.23 -21.70
C LYS A 493 9.29 21.93 -20.90
N LEU A 494 8.18 21.46 -20.33
CA LEU A 494 8.18 20.24 -19.55
C LEU A 494 7.95 19.06 -20.49
N THR A 495 9.01 18.41 -20.93
CA THR A 495 8.95 17.11 -21.57
C THR A 495 9.27 16.04 -20.52
N ALA A 496 8.27 15.38 -20.02
CA ALA A 496 8.40 14.26 -19.12
C ALA A 496 7.79 12.99 -19.72
N THR A 497 8.26 11.85 -19.30
CA THR A 497 7.66 10.56 -19.66
C THR A 497 6.44 10.31 -18.80
N ALA A 498 5.29 10.06 -19.41
CA ALA A 498 4.15 9.46 -18.71
C ALA A 498 4.29 7.94 -18.79
N PHE A 499 4.59 7.33 -17.64
CA PHE A 499 4.69 5.88 -17.49
C PHE A 499 3.31 5.22 -17.46
N THR A 500 3.28 3.92 -17.34
CA THR A 500 2.08 3.14 -17.03
C THR A 500 1.57 3.47 -15.65
N SER A 501 0.36 3.01 -15.30
CA SER A 501 -0.11 3.01 -13.91
C SER A 501 0.84 2.19 -13.01
N GLU A 502 0.87 2.52 -11.72
CA GLU A 502 1.80 1.90 -10.77
C GLU A 502 1.54 0.41 -10.57
N ASP A 503 0.30 -0.04 -10.67
CA ASP A 503 -0.07 -1.45 -10.69
C ASP A 503 0.57 -2.23 -11.86
N VAL A 504 0.64 -1.63 -13.06
CA VAL A 504 1.34 -2.23 -14.21
C VAL A 504 2.85 -2.25 -13.98
N MET A 505 3.42 -1.24 -13.33
CA MET A 505 4.82 -1.25 -12.93
C MET A 505 5.09 -2.41 -11.95
N ALA A 506 4.24 -2.58 -10.95
CA ALA A 506 4.35 -3.65 -9.95
C ALA A 506 4.14 -5.04 -10.57
N ALA A 507 3.27 -5.18 -11.58
CA ALA A 507 3.02 -6.42 -12.31
C ALA A 507 4.27 -7.00 -13.00
N THR A 508 5.32 -6.21 -13.13
CA THR A 508 6.62 -6.71 -13.61
C THR A 508 7.32 -7.63 -12.62
N PHE A 509 7.07 -7.50 -11.31
CA PHE A 509 7.82 -8.15 -10.23
C PHE A 509 9.33 -8.04 -10.46
N ASN A 510 9.77 -6.87 -10.89
CA ASN A 510 11.16 -6.64 -11.32
C ASN A 510 11.69 -5.30 -10.80
N THR A 511 12.44 -5.37 -9.73
CA THR A 511 13.04 -4.21 -9.07
C THR A 511 14.08 -3.47 -9.93
N ASP A 512 14.72 -4.17 -10.89
CA ASP A 512 15.64 -3.53 -11.84
C ASP A 512 14.90 -2.57 -12.77
N ILE A 513 13.68 -2.92 -13.19
CA ILE A 513 12.82 -2.03 -14.00
C ILE A 513 12.42 -0.82 -13.17
N MET A 514 12.05 -1.00 -11.90
CA MET A 514 11.72 0.12 -11.01
C MET A 514 12.90 1.09 -10.84
N THR A 515 14.11 0.54 -10.69
CA THR A 515 15.34 1.33 -10.66
C THR A 515 15.52 2.15 -11.95
N GLU A 516 15.30 1.57 -13.13
CA GLU A 516 15.40 2.29 -14.40
C GLU A 516 14.31 3.36 -14.57
N ILE A 517 13.07 3.06 -14.14
CA ILE A 517 11.95 4.04 -14.11
C ILE A 517 12.34 5.23 -13.21
N GLY A 518 12.78 4.96 -11.98
CA GLY A 518 13.20 5.99 -11.03
C GLY A 518 14.31 6.88 -11.57
N LYS A 519 15.31 6.31 -12.26
CA LYS A 519 16.37 7.10 -12.93
C LYS A 519 15.81 8.05 -13.99
N VAL A 520 14.82 7.62 -14.78
CA VAL A 520 14.19 8.46 -15.79
C VAL A 520 13.36 9.56 -15.16
N ILE A 521 12.57 9.24 -14.13
CA ILE A 521 11.77 10.23 -13.38
C ILE A 521 12.71 11.28 -12.75
N GLY A 522 13.76 10.86 -12.06
CA GLY A 522 14.75 11.77 -11.48
C GLY A 522 15.41 12.67 -12.51
N ASN A 523 15.77 12.15 -13.69
CA ASN A 523 16.32 12.95 -14.78
C ASN A 523 15.29 13.96 -15.34
N ASN A 524 14.01 13.58 -15.42
CA ASN A 524 12.93 14.49 -15.82
C ASN A 524 12.77 15.62 -14.81
N CYS A 525 12.81 15.32 -13.50
CA CYS A 525 12.78 16.32 -12.43
C CYS A 525 13.96 17.31 -12.54
N LEU A 526 15.19 16.82 -12.70
CA LEU A 526 16.37 17.69 -12.87
C LEU A 526 16.22 18.57 -14.11
N SER A 527 15.77 18.03 -15.23
CA SER A 527 15.55 18.79 -16.48
C SER A 527 14.49 19.88 -16.33
N ALA A 528 13.48 19.63 -15.49
CA ALA A 528 12.39 20.55 -15.20
C ALA A 528 12.71 21.56 -14.08
N GLY A 529 13.84 21.39 -13.37
CA GLY A 529 14.20 22.19 -12.20
C GLY A 529 13.34 21.89 -10.98
N VAL A 530 12.85 20.65 -10.87
CA VAL A 530 12.05 20.14 -9.74
C VAL A 530 12.99 19.51 -8.73
N ALA A 531 12.94 19.95 -7.48
CA ALA A 531 13.78 19.46 -6.40
C ALA A 531 13.06 18.44 -5.51
N ILE A 532 11.72 18.54 -5.41
CA ILE A 532 10.90 17.63 -4.59
C ILE A 532 9.80 17.05 -5.48
N LEU A 533 9.67 15.74 -5.49
CA LEU A 533 8.64 15.00 -6.22
C LEU A 533 7.59 14.45 -5.24
N TYR A 534 6.30 14.76 -5.45
CA TYR A 534 5.17 14.19 -4.72
C TYR A 534 4.71 12.89 -5.39
N GLY A 535 5.19 11.78 -4.88
CA GLY A 535 5.00 10.42 -5.38
C GLY A 535 6.24 9.58 -5.07
N PRO A 536 6.17 8.25 -5.24
CA PRO A 536 5.02 7.47 -5.70
C PRO A 536 3.87 7.41 -4.69
N GLY A 537 2.74 6.81 -5.10
CA GLY A 537 1.62 6.46 -4.24
C GLY A 537 1.80 5.07 -3.62
N ASN A 538 1.65 4.95 -2.30
CA ASN A 538 1.92 3.70 -1.57
C ASN A 538 0.73 3.15 -0.78
N ASN A 539 -0.48 3.68 -1.00
CA ASN A 539 -1.65 3.09 -0.37
C ASN A 539 -1.99 1.72 -0.97
N ILE A 540 -2.90 0.99 -0.33
CA ILE A 540 -3.26 -0.37 -0.71
C ILE A 540 -4.53 -0.35 -1.57
N HIS A 541 -4.63 -1.27 -2.54
CA HIS A 541 -5.86 -1.60 -3.22
C HIS A 541 -6.78 -2.39 -2.26
N ARG A 542 -7.32 -1.70 -1.24
CA ARG A 542 -8.19 -2.33 -0.24
C ARG A 542 -9.44 -2.93 -0.87
N THR A 543 -9.99 -2.23 -1.87
CA THR A 543 -11.12 -2.70 -2.68
C THR A 543 -10.88 -2.36 -4.15
N PRO A 544 -11.55 -3.09 -5.06
CA PRO A 544 -11.52 -2.76 -6.49
C PRO A 544 -12.02 -1.35 -6.83
N TYR A 545 -12.84 -0.74 -5.97
CA TYR A 545 -13.53 0.52 -6.25
C TYR A 545 -12.80 1.77 -5.82
N GLY A 546 -11.64 1.66 -5.19
CA GLY A 546 -10.80 2.82 -4.83
C GLY A 546 -10.50 3.69 -6.04
N GLY A 547 -10.85 4.98 -5.97
CA GLY A 547 -10.75 5.89 -7.13
C GLY A 547 -9.33 6.11 -7.61
N ARG A 548 -8.33 5.98 -6.72
CA ARG A 548 -6.90 6.22 -7.00
C ARG A 548 -6.06 4.95 -7.08
N ASN A 549 -6.64 3.76 -7.26
CA ASN A 549 -5.87 2.53 -7.42
C ASN A 549 -4.83 2.62 -8.56
N PHE A 550 -5.06 3.44 -9.59
CA PHE A 550 -4.11 3.64 -10.70
C PHE A 550 -2.75 4.23 -10.28
N GLU A 551 -2.67 4.91 -9.14
CA GLU A 551 -1.43 5.47 -8.60
C GLU A 551 -0.93 4.74 -7.35
N TYR A 552 -1.40 3.51 -7.14
CA TYR A 552 -0.96 2.59 -6.10
C TYR A 552 -0.56 1.25 -6.72
N TYR A 553 0.32 0.49 -6.06
CA TYR A 553 0.96 -0.67 -6.69
C TYR A 553 0.13 -1.94 -6.64
N SER A 554 -0.55 -2.25 -5.52
CA SER A 554 -1.12 -3.57 -5.27
C SER A 554 -2.05 -3.64 -4.07
N GLU A 555 -2.81 -4.74 -3.95
CA GLU A 555 -3.48 -5.16 -2.71
C GLU A 555 -2.49 -5.66 -1.64
N ASP A 556 -1.23 -5.94 -2.01
CA ASP A 556 -0.20 -6.46 -1.11
C ASP A 556 0.82 -5.40 -0.71
N GLY A 557 0.95 -5.18 0.63
CA GLY A 557 1.85 -4.17 1.18
C GLY A 557 3.34 -4.47 0.98
N PHE A 558 3.73 -5.76 0.96
CA PHE A 558 5.11 -6.16 0.73
C PHE A 558 5.55 -5.86 -0.71
N LEU A 559 4.73 -6.27 -1.70
CA LEU A 559 5.01 -5.97 -3.12
C LEU A 559 5.08 -4.45 -3.34
N SER A 560 4.11 -3.71 -2.81
CA SER A 560 4.05 -2.25 -2.92
C SER A 560 5.29 -1.59 -2.34
N GLY A 561 5.69 -1.98 -1.13
CA GLY A 561 6.88 -1.46 -0.44
C GLY A 561 8.16 -1.74 -1.20
N LYS A 562 8.37 -2.99 -1.65
CA LYS A 562 9.58 -3.39 -2.39
C LYS A 562 9.71 -2.67 -3.74
N MET A 563 8.64 -2.63 -4.54
CA MET A 563 8.69 -1.98 -5.85
C MET A 563 8.95 -0.48 -5.70
N SER A 564 8.25 0.18 -4.78
CA SER A 564 8.42 1.59 -4.48
C SER A 564 9.81 1.92 -3.91
N ALA A 565 10.38 1.07 -3.06
CA ALA A 565 11.70 1.31 -2.46
C ALA A 565 12.81 1.47 -3.53
N TYR A 566 12.80 0.62 -4.54
CA TYR A 566 13.79 0.69 -5.64
C TYR A 566 13.57 1.90 -6.55
N GLU A 567 12.32 2.29 -6.80
CA GLU A 567 11.99 3.49 -7.56
C GLU A 567 12.47 4.75 -6.82
N VAL A 568 12.11 4.88 -5.54
CA VAL A 568 12.45 6.02 -4.68
C VAL A 568 13.95 6.17 -4.55
N ALA A 569 14.68 5.09 -4.24
CA ALA A 569 16.13 5.10 -4.16
C ALA A 569 16.77 5.65 -5.45
N ALA A 570 16.29 5.20 -6.62
CA ALA A 570 16.82 5.62 -7.91
C ALA A 570 16.51 7.08 -8.27
N ILE A 571 15.33 7.59 -7.88
CA ILE A 571 14.98 9.02 -8.01
C ILE A 571 15.92 9.86 -7.13
N GLN A 572 16.10 9.45 -5.88
CA GLN A 572 16.94 10.16 -4.90
C GLN A 572 18.42 10.16 -5.27
N GLU A 573 18.93 9.13 -5.94
CA GLU A 573 20.30 9.12 -6.50
C GLU A 573 20.57 10.28 -7.48
N LYS A 574 19.52 10.87 -8.06
CA LYS A 574 19.63 12.05 -8.92
C LYS A 574 19.67 13.37 -8.14
N GLY A 575 19.53 13.33 -6.81
CA GLY A 575 19.46 14.51 -5.96
C GLY A 575 18.07 15.15 -5.90
N VAL A 576 17.03 14.42 -6.27
CA VAL A 576 15.63 14.82 -6.14
C VAL A 576 15.08 14.23 -4.84
N HIS A 577 14.48 15.07 -3.99
CA HIS A 577 13.78 14.57 -2.81
C HIS A 577 12.45 13.93 -3.21
N VAL A 578 12.16 12.77 -2.63
CA VAL A 578 10.91 12.06 -2.84
C VAL A 578 10.02 12.24 -1.62
N VAL A 579 8.77 12.61 -1.87
CA VAL A 579 7.71 12.71 -0.88
C VAL A 579 6.63 11.71 -1.29
N MET A 580 6.80 10.46 -0.84
CA MET A 580 5.81 9.39 -1.11
C MET A 580 4.49 9.66 -0.39
N LYS A 581 3.39 9.12 -0.91
CA LYS A 581 2.05 9.47 -0.46
C LYS A 581 1.07 8.29 -0.53
N HIS A 582 -0.06 8.38 0.15
CA HIS A 582 -0.46 9.33 1.19
C HIS A 582 -0.38 8.64 2.54
N PHE A 583 0.42 9.10 3.46
CA PHE A 583 0.75 8.42 4.72
C PHE A 583 -0.24 8.82 5.83
N ALA A 584 -1.20 7.95 6.19
CA ALA A 584 -1.57 6.73 5.51
C ALA A 584 -3.10 6.56 5.49
N LEU A 585 -3.60 5.41 5.00
CA LEU A 585 -5.03 5.05 4.94
C LEU A 585 -5.86 5.89 3.95
N ASN A 586 -5.27 6.32 2.85
CA ASN A 586 -6.01 6.92 1.73
C ASN A 586 -6.41 5.84 0.71
N ASP A 587 -7.08 4.78 1.18
CA ASP A 587 -7.47 3.62 0.38
C ASP A 587 -8.87 3.78 -0.23
N CYS A 588 -9.51 4.92 0.00
CA CYS A 588 -10.75 5.36 -0.65
C CYS A 588 -10.76 6.87 -0.79
N GLU A 589 -11.56 7.37 -1.75
CA GLU A 589 -11.68 8.80 -2.04
C GLU A 589 -12.93 9.42 -1.41
N GLN A 590 -13.96 8.61 -1.14
CA GLN A 590 -15.20 9.11 -0.57
C GLN A 590 -14.97 9.61 0.85
N ASP A 591 -15.36 10.86 1.11
CA ASP A 591 -15.19 11.56 2.40
C ASP A 591 -13.75 11.58 2.93
N ARG A 592 -12.72 11.30 2.10
CA ARG A 592 -11.31 11.16 2.50
C ARG A 592 -10.80 12.30 3.40
N ILE A 593 -11.39 13.50 3.23
CA ILE A 593 -10.99 14.68 3.97
C ILE A 593 -11.63 14.67 5.35
N GLY A 594 -10.90 14.15 6.33
CA GLY A 594 -11.34 14.03 7.71
C GLY A 594 -12.08 12.72 8.03
N LEU A 595 -12.12 11.76 7.09
CA LEU A 595 -12.65 10.41 7.35
C LEU A 595 -11.89 9.74 8.49
N GLY A 596 -12.60 9.34 9.53
CA GLY A 596 -12.04 8.51 10.61
C GLY A 596 -11.93 7.05 10.18
N VAL A 597 -10.73 6.48 10.19
CA VAL A 597 -10.53 5.05 9.88
C VAL A 597 -10.23 4.31 11.18
N TRP A 598 -11.01 3.27 11.44
CA TRP A 598 -10.89 2.42 12.62
C TRP A 598 -10.42 1.03 12.22
N LEU A 599 -9.30 0.56 12.79
CA LEU A 599 -8.68 -0.71 12.46
C LEU A 599 -7.81 -1.20 13.63
N SER A 600 -7.52 -2.52 13.66
CA SER A 600 -6.55 -3.06 14.61
C SER A 600 -5.12 -2.65 14.27
N GLU A 601 -4.26 -2.53 15.28
CA GLU A 601 -2.85 -2.19 15.04
C GLU A 601 -2.11 -3.29 14.26
N GLN A 602 -2.53 -4.55 14.35
CA GLN A 602 -2.00 -5.62 13.50
C GLN A 602 -2.28 -5.32 12.02
N ALA A 603 -3.53 -5.05 11.66
CA ALA A 603 -3.89 -4.70 10.28
C ALA A 603 -3.16 -3.44 9.80
N ALA A 604 -3.06 -2.43 10.67
CA ALA A 604 -2.33 -1.22 10.37
C ALA A 604 -0.88 -1.51 9.96
N ARG A 605 -0.16 -2.31 10.74
CA ARG A 605 1.28 -2.59 10.55
C ARG A 605 1.57 -3.58 9.43
N GLU A 606 0.78 -4.66 9.33
CA GLU A 606 1.06 -5.78 8.41
C GLU A 606 0.47 -5.59 7.00
N VAL A 607 -0.46 -4.65 6.82
CA VAL A 607 -1.10 -4.37 5.53
C VAL A 607 -0.79 -2.95 5.06
N TYR A 608 -1.34 -1.96 5.76
CA TYR A 608 -1.36 -0.58 5.27
C TYR A 608 -0.02 0.15 5.43
N LEU A 609 0.65 -0.02 6.57
CA LEU A 609 1.94 0.60 6.83
C LEU A 609 3.11 -0.18 6.24
N LYS A 610 2.95 -1.48 5.96
CA LYS A 610 3.98 -2.29 5.32
C LYS A 610 4.40 -1.72 3.96
N ALA A 611 3.45 -1.20 3.20
CA ALA A 611 3.70 -0.55 1.91
C ALA A 611 4.61 0.69 1.99
N PHE A 612 4.70 1.33 3.17
CA PHE A 612 5.56 2.49 3.42
C PHE A 612 6.87 2.10 4.11
N GLN A 613 6.85 1.08 4.97
CA GLN A 613 7.99 0.69 5.80
C GLN A 613 9.24 0.41 4.96
N ASP A 614 9.15 -0.46 3.96
CA ASP A 614 10.30 -0.83 3.14
C ASP A 614 10.85 0.35 2.35
N VAL A 615 10.00 1.32 2.00
CA VAL A 615 10.43 2.54 1.31
C VAL A 615 11.28 3.43 2.21
N PHE A 616 10.95 3.51 3.52
CA PHE A 616 11.79 4.23 4.48
C PHE A 616 13.05 3.45 4.82
N GLU A 617 12.93 2.15 5.14
CA GLU A 617 14.03 1.35 5.66
C GLU A 617 15.04 0.91 4.57
N GLU A 618 14.58 0.59 3.36
CA GLU A 618 15.40 0.10 2.26
C GLU A 618 15.61 1.14 1.17
N GLY A 619 14.54 1.87 0.80
CA GLY A 619 14.59 2.96 -0.19
C GLY A 619 15.22 4.24 0.33
N ASN A 620 15.49 4.34 1.65
CA ASN A 620 15.95 5.56 2.32
C ASN A 620 15.10 6.79 1.93
N ALA A 621 13.78 6.64 1.89
CA ALA A 621 12.90 7.73 1.55
C ALA A 621 13.13 8.93 2.47
N ASN A 622 13.38 10.08 1.86
CA ASN A 622 13.70 11.30 2.58
C ASN A 622 12.50 12.27 2.71
N GLY A 623 11.28 11.77 2.47
CA GLY A 623 10.05 12.52 2.72
C GLY A 623 8.77 11.72 2.54
N THR A 624 7.69 12.22 3.15
CA THR A 624 6.33 11.70 2.96
C THR A 624 5.29 12.81 3.04
N MET A 625 4.17 12.59 2.34
CA MET A 625 2.97 13.43 2.41
C MET A 625 1.93 12.73 3.27
N VAL A 626 1.47 13.37 4.34
CA VAL A 626 0.44 12.81 5.21
C VAL A 626 -0.92 12.84 4.53
N ALA A 627 -1.72 11.80 4.80
CA ALA A 627 -3.07 11.70 4.26
C ALA A 627 -4.06 12.67 4.95
N TYR A 628 -5.18 12.91 4.30
CA TYR A 628 -6.30 13.66 4.88
C TYR A 628 -7.07 12.88 5.96
N THR A 629 -6.95 11.57 5.96
CA THR A 629 -7.68 10.67 6.85
C THR A 629 -7.26 10.82 8.32
N ARG A 630 -8.11 10.35 9.20
CA ARG A 630 -7.86 10.23 10.63
C ARG A 630 -7.62 8.77 10.99
N TRP A 631 -6.76 8.55 11.94
CA TRP A 631 -6.60 7.30 12.66
C TRP A 631 -7.52 7.35 13.87
N GLY A 632 -8.67 6.66 13.79
CA GLY A 632 -9.76 6.90 14.75
C GLY A 632 -10.24 8.34 14.71
N CYS A 633 -10.03 9.06 15.79
CA CYS A 633 -10.39 10.48 15.90
C CYS A 633 -9.27 11.45 15.53
N ILE A 634 -8.00 10.98 15.39
CA ILE A 634 -6.81 11.85 15.26
C ILE A 634 -6.34 11.88 13.81
N TRP A 635 -6.18 13.08 13.26
CA TRP A 635 -5.65 13.23 11.89
C TRP A 635 -4.25 12.61 11.75
N SER A 636 -3.97 12.00 10.57
CA SER A 636 -2.69 11.34 10.28
C SER A 636 -1.47 12.20 10.61
N GLY A 637 -1.45 13.47 10.21
CA GLY A 637 -0.34 14.39 10.48
C GLY A 637 -0.24 14.86 11.94
N GLY A 638 -1.30 14.73 12.73
CA GLY A 638 -1.34 15.01 14.17
C GLY A 638 -1.17 13.78 15.04
N ASN A 639 -1.12 12.59 14.45
CA ASN A 639 -1.00 11.33 15.19
C ASN A 639 0.46 11.08 15.59
N LYS A 640 0.77 11.29 16.87
CA LYS A 640 2.11 11.12 17.41
C LYS A 640 2.60 9.68 17.34
N GLY A 641 1.71 8.71 17.54
CA GLY A 641 2.04 7.29 17.42
C GLY A 641 2.51 6.94 16.02
N LEU A 642 1.78 7.41 15.00
CA LEU A 642 2.12 7.21 13.60
C LEU A 642 3.40 7.97 13.22
N MET A 643 3.42 9.28 13.46
CA MET A 643 4.47 10.16 12.93
C MET A 643 5.79 10.05 13.69
N THR A 644 5.73 10.05 15.03
CA THR A 644 6.92 9.98 15.88
C THR A 644 7.23 8.54 16.30
N GLY A 645 6.22 7.82 16.79
CA GLY A 645 6.40 6.45 17.29
C GLY A 645 6.88 5.50 16.21
N ILE A 646 6.12 5.36 15.15
CA ILE A 646 6.42 4.42 14.07
C ILE A 646 7.44 5.01 13.08
N MET A 647 7.09 6.08 12.39
CA MET A 647 7.91 6.57 11.28
C MET A 647 9.31 7.07 11.73
N ARG A 648 9.37 7.91 12.79
CA ARG A 648 10.65 8.46 13.26
C ARG A 648 11.44 7.48 14.08
N ASN A 649 10.79 6.88 15.11
CA ASN A 649 11.51 6.07 16.07
C ASN A 649 11.72 4.64 15.56
N GLU A 650 10.65 3.92 15.21
CA GLU A 650 10.78 2.52 14.83
C GLU A 650 11.48 2.34 13.47
N TRP A 651 11.10 3.14 12.45
CA TRP A 651 11.71 3.05 11.11
C TRP A 651 12.95 3.95 10.92
N GLY A 652 13.23 4.82 11.90
CA GLY A 652 14.42 5.67 11.89
C GLY A 652 14.43 6.77 10.84
N SER A 653 13.27 7.15 10.30
CA SER A 653 13.19 8.17 9.26
C SER A 653 13.43 9.57 9.80
N ASN A 654 14.38 10.30 9.21
CA ASN A 654 14.63 11.72 9.43
C ASN A 654 14.12 12.60 8.28
N GLY A 655 13.28 12.04 7.41
CA GLY A 655 12.80 12.70 6.20
C GLY A 655 11.83 13.85 6.45
N LEU A 656 11.62 14.67 5.42
CA LEU A 656 10.63 15.73 5.39
C LEU A 656 9.21 15.15 5.47
N THR A 657 8.38 15.76 6.30
CA THR A 657 6.94 15.50 6.29
C THR A 657 6.22 16.73 5.78
N ILE A 658 5.35 16.56 4.78
CA ILE A 658 4.49 17.62 4.29
C ILE A 658 3.02 17.23 4.43
N THR A 659 2.16 18.21 4.48
CA THR A 659 0.70 17.99 4.38
C THR A 659 0.30 17.78 2.93
N ASP A 660 -0.81 17.09 2.69
CA ASP A 660 -1.51 17.16 1.42
C ASP A 660 -2.08 18.57 1.22
N ASN A 661 -2.75 18.82 0.08
CA ASN A 661 -3.23 20.15 -0.32
C ASN A 661 -4.06 20.85 0.77
N VAL A 662 -3.54 21.97 1.28
CA VAL A 662 -4.14 22.75 2.38
C VAL A 662 -5.16 23.82 1.95
N LEU A 663 -5.41 23.97 0.66
CA LEU A 663 -6.32 25.02 0.14
C LEU A 663 -7.80 24.76 0.43
N ASN A 664 -8.12 23.59 0.93
CA ASN A 664 -9.47 23.22 1.27
C ASN A 664 -9.67 23.16 2.79
N PRO A 665 -10.67 23.88 3.34
CA PRO A 665 -10.92 23.98 4.79
C PRO A 665 -11.63 22.74 5.34
N TYR A 666 -10.94 21.58 5.39
CA TYR A 666 -11.67 20.34 5.61
C TYR A 666 -11.28 19.57 6.85
N VAL A 667 -10.21 19.99 7.49
CA VAL A 667 -9.59 19.23 8.54
C VAL A 667 -9.52 20.10 9.75
N ASN A 668 -9.62 19.55 10.92
CA ASN A 668 -9.87 20.28 12.12
C ASN A 668 -8.70 20.26 13.07
N GLY A 669 -8.60 21.28 13.80
CA GLY A 669 -7.60 21.39 14.80
C GLY A 669 -6.29 21.75 14.14
N PRO A 670 -5.28 20.95 14.33
CA PRO A 670 -4.08 21.03 13.53
C PRO A 670 -4.39 20.81 12.08
N ASP A 671 -5.38 20.07 11.86
CA ASP A 671 -6.16 20.07 10.68
C ASP A 671 -6.65 21.44 10.24
N GLY A 672 -6.85 22.35 11.12
CA GLY A 672 -7.24 23.73 10.86
C GLY A 672 -6.18 24.52 10.11
N VAL A 673 -4.94 24.09 10.13
CA VAL A 673 -3.90 24.57 9.23
C VAL A 673 -4.30 24.32 7.82
N MET A 674 -4.85 23.17 7.65
CA MET A 674 -5.36 22.70 6.40
C MET A 674 -6.65 23.42 6.03
N ALA A 675 -7.25 24.09 6.99
CA ALA A 675 -8.57 24.65 6.79
C ALA A 675 -8.61 25.94 6.00
N GLY A 676 -7.51 26.46 5.52
CA GLY A 676 -7.49 27.60 4.58
C GLY A 676 -8.39 28.80 4.91
N GLY A 677 -9.09 28.77 5.99
CA GLY A 677 -9.96 29.87 6.44
C GLY A 677 -9.38 30.63 7.62
N VAL A 678 -8.40 30.05 8.23
CA VAL A 678 -7.50 30.64 9.19
C VAL A 678 -6.18 30.74 8.47
N THR A 679 -5.48 31.81 8.63
CA THR A 679 -4.13 31.84 8.05
C THR A 679 -3.47 30.57 8.57
N THR A 680 -2.82 29.84 7.69
CA THR A 680 -2.07 28.60 7.98
C THR A 680 -1.25 28.78 9.26
N TYR A 681 -0.78 29.97 9.49
CA TYR A 681 -0.07 30.40 10.68
C TYR A 681 -0.88 30.29 11.96
N ASP A 682 -2.08 30.87 12.03
CA ASP A 682 -2.88 30.87 13.27
C ASP A 682 -3.32 29.44 13.65
N ALA A 683 -3.53 28.59 12.66
CA ALA A 683 -3.91 27.21 12.88
C ALA A 683 -2.71 26.31 13.24
N MET A 684 -1.49 26.63 12.77
CA MET A 684 -0.24 25.91 13.10
C MET A 684 0.36 26.36 14.43
N MET A 685 0.07 27.57 14.88
CA MET A 685 0.68 28.09 16.10
C MET A 685 0.49 27.20 17.33
N PRO A 686 -0.66 26.59 17.58
CA PRO A 686 -0.79 25.63 18.67
C PRO A 686 0.19 24.48 18.60
N TYR A 687 0.43 23.98 17.39
CA TYR A 687 1.37 22.87 17.14
C TYR A 687 2.82 23.30 17.24
N VAL A 688 3.17 24.35 16.54
CA VAL A 688 4.52 24.90 16.56
C VAL A 688 4.93 25.30 17.97
N THR A 689 4.02 25.84 18.77
CA THR A 689 4.35 26.26 20.15
C THR A 689 4.28 25.13 21.17
N LYS A 690 3.32 24.21 21.05
CA LYS A 690 3.16 23.09 21.99
C LYS A 690 4.18 21.98 21.80
N GLU A 691 4.57 21.77 20.57
CA GLU A 691 5.51 20.71 20.14
C GLU A 691 6.86 21.26 19.70
N LEU A 692 7.14 22.55 20.00
CA LEU A 692 8.39 23.15 19.53
C LEU A 692 9.67 22.43 20.00
N PRO A 693 9.75 21.86 21.20
CA PRO A 693 10.87 20.99 21.57
C PRO A 693 10.85 19.65 20.81
N ALA A 694 9.66 19.13 20.47
CA ALA A 694 9.49 17.95 19.63
C ALA A 694 9.62 18.31 18.15
N TYR A 695 9.23 19.49 17.73
CA TYR A 695 9.35 19.98 16.36
C TYR A 695 10.79 20.20 15.91
N LYS A 696 11.72 20.46 16.80
CA LYS A 696 13.16 20.36 16.50
C LYS A 696 13.57 18.95 16.09
N ASN A 697 12.81 17.95 16.55
CA ASN A 697 13.07 16.54 16.32
C ASN A 697 11.98 15.86 15.45
N ASP A 698 10.98 16.61 15.02
CA ASP A 698 9.83 16.10 14.27
C ASP A 698 9.31 17.22 13.35
N PRO A 699 10.00 17.49 12.25
CA PRO A 699 9.62 18.53 11.31
C PRO A 699 8.34 18.12 10.58
N VAL A 700 7.24 18.74 10.91
CA VAL A 700 6.01 18.72 10.13
C VAL A 700 6.04 19.89 9.17
#